data_925eda8ee49f9c2fdc8b65f8a2a04d68
#
_entry.id   925eda8ee49f9c2fdc8b65f8a2a04d68
#
_cell.length_a   1.000
_cell.length_b   1.000
_cell.length_c   1.000
_cell.angle_alpha   90.00
_cell.angle_beta   90.00
_cell.angle_gamma   90.00
#
_symmetry.space_group_name_H-M   'P 1'
#
loop_
_entity.id
_entity.type
_entity.pdbx_description
1 polymer ?
#
loop_
_entity_poly.entity_id
_entity_poly.type
_entity_poly.pdbx_seq_one_letter_code
_entity_poly.pdbx_strand_id
1 'polypeptide(L)'
;MLAQAAHEVDGAVRRPPTRPAVRTKFQVVALLMREERARVRADGDLTENQRTKRLDRLDAVGTLLARIAARDTSLLELLAEDARVSDAAREFKADMMRAGGLEPPEEPPPAPVVPPVPGAEKQVVPRSVISRQLANPFLAPDFAAAAERQAPKVRRLAGWELLEPLFRSFEHAGPGAPACMPLPEPRSLSAAHGRTLMHHQAQVVEATARGHRTYLLADEPGLGKTAQALLAAQAADAYPLLVVAPNVVKTNWAHEVEMWTPKRRPTVVHGDGDQVDGFADVVIVNYEILDRHVGWLGDLGFRGMVVDEAHFIKNKGSQRSQHVLAVSERIRERTARPLMMALTGTPLINDIEDFRAIWQFLGWIDDTKPEAALLTSLEDTGLTPADPGFYPAARSSVIDLGIVRRRKADVVADIPARRVADMPVELDGAVGRSIRAAEVALAERLVSRYRSAVQARAESSVVDDVVVEGVDLELARRVAAAELKDSSSRADGENVFTMVRRIGQAKAGLAADYAAQLARNVGKVVFFAKHVDVMDQADKTFADRGIGYASIRGDQTPRVREKNIAAFQDDPDVSIVVCSLTAAGVGLNLQVASNLVLAELSWTYAEQTQAIDRIHRIGQADPVTAWRIIAAQTIDAKIAELIDSKAGLAARALDGAGEDDDASSTDVQLEALVSLLTEALAAEGDRAAGG
;
A
#
# COMPACT_ATOMS: atom_id res chain seq x y z
N MET A 1 47.47 15.30 11.08
CA MET A 1 46.64 15.10 12.27
C MET A 1 45.57 14.04 12.07
N LEU A 2 44.56 14.22 11.18
CA LEU A 2 43.51 13.21 10.94
C LEU A 2 44.05 11.82 10.57
N ALA A 3 44.99 11.74 9.62
CA ALA A 3 45.59 10.47 9.23
C ALA A 3 46.35 9.77 10.39
N GLN A 4 47.04 10.55 11.23
CA GLN A 4 47.72 10.00 12.41
C GLN A 4 46.69 9.46 13.42
N ALA A 5 45.65 10.21 13.72
CA ALA A 5 44.60 9.78 14.63
C ALA A 5 43.84 8.53 14.10
N ALA A 6 43.63 8.43 12.78
CA ALA A 6 43.05 7.23 12.15
C ALA A 6 43.98 6.00 12.28
N HIS A 7 45.28 6.17 12.14
CA HIS A 7 46.26 5.08 12.37
C HIS A 7 46.33 4.66 13.83
N GLU A 8 46.20 5.58 14.79
CA GLU A 8 46.14 5.24 16.22
C GLU A 8 44.90 4.39 16.53
N VAL A 9 43.73 4.74 15.92
CA VAL A 9 42.50 3.95 16.03
C VAL A 9 42.67 2.59 15.38
N ASP A 10 43.30 2.48 14.20
CA ASP A 10 43.55 1.21 13.51
C ASP A 10 44.42 0.27 14.36
N GLY A 11 45.46 0.81 15.00
CA GLY A 11 46.31 0.05 15.91
C GLY A 11 45.61 -0.42 17.20
N ALA A 12 44.60 0.32 17.65
CA ALA A 12 43.87 0.04 18.88
C ALA A 12 42.69 -0.94 18.70
N VAL A 13 42.09 -1.05 17.49
CA VAL A 13 41.00 -1.96 17.18
C VAL A 13 41.53 -3.31 16.71
N ARG A 14 41.91 -4.17 17.68
CA ARG A 14 42.42 -5.53 17.37
C ARG A 14 41.37 -6.64 17.55
N ARG A 15 40.44 -6.50 18.48
CA ARG A 15 39.35 -7.46 18.77
C ARG A 15 38.13 -6.72 19.28
N PRO A 16 36.91 -7.03 18.79
CA PRO A 16 35.65 -6.50 19.36
C PRO A 16 35.39 -7.06 20.79
N PRO A 17 34.72 -6.32 21.68
CA PRO A 17 34.21 -4.96 21.47
C PRO A 17 35.32 -3.88 21.66
N THR A 18 35.23 -2.84 20.82
CA THR A 18 36.17 -1.70 20.88
C THR A 18 35.97 -0.89 22.17
N ARG A 19 37.08 -0.49 22.84
CA ARG A 19 37.03 0.30 24.07
C ARG A 19 36.37 1.67 23.85
N PRO A 20 35.61 2.21 24.85
CA PRO A 20 34.87 3.48 24.73
C PRO A 20 35.72 4.66 24.22
N ALA A 21 36.96 4.84 24.74
CA ALA A 21 37.84 5.91 24.31
C ALA A 21 38.29 5.79 22.83
N VAL A 22 38.40 4.56 22.31
CA VAL A 22 38.71 4.33 20.90
C VAL A 22 37.52 4.55 20.02
N ARG A 23 36.30 4.20 20.48
CA ARG A 23 35.04 4.52 19.83
C ARG A 23 34.86 6.04 19.69
N THR A 24 35.09 6.81 20.75
CA THR A 24 35.12 8.27 20.75
C THR A 24 36.07 8.83 19.71
N LYS A 25 37.35 8.36 19.71
CA LYS A 25 38.35 8.79 18.72
C LYS A 25 37.92 8.46 17.29
N PHE A 26 37.38 7.26 17.05
CA PHE A 26 36.85 6.84 15.74
C PHE A 26 35.74 7.80 15.25
N GLN A 27 34.75 8.07 16.10
CA GLN A 27 33.66 8.99 15.79
C GLN A 27 34.17 10.39 15.46
N VAL A 28 35.06 10.95 16.25
CA VAL A 28 35.60 12.29 16.04
C VAL A 28 36.40 12.40 14.76
N VAL A 29 37.25 11.41 14.47
CA VAL A 29 38.06 11.39 13.23
C VAL A 29 37.13 11.31 12.01
N ALA A 30 36.06 10.53 12.07
CA ALA A 30 35.10 10.42 11.00
C ALA A 30 34.32 11.73 10.77
N LEU A 31 33.86 12.39 11.84
CA LEU A 31 33.19 13.68 11.77
C LEU A 31 34.06 14.76 11.17
N LEU A 32 35.29 14.93 11.69
CA LEU A 32 36.24 15.94 11.20
C LEU A 32 36.69 15.68 9.75
N MET A 33 36.81 14.42 9.35
CA MET A 33 37.12 14.09 7.96
C MET A 33 35.95 14.49 7.03
N ARG A 34 34.69 14.27 7.45
CA ARG A 34 33.49 14.65 6.72
C ARG A 34 33.41 16.16 6.55
N GLU A 35 33.65 16.91 7.63
CA GLU A 35 33.66 18.37 7.63
C GLU A 35 34.76 18.94 6.76
N GLU A 36 35.97 18.42 6.86
CA GLU A 36 37.10 18.88 6.05
C GLU A 36 36.92 18.57 4.57
N ARG A 37 36.34 17.44 4.23
CA ARG A 37 35.99 17.08 2.86
C ARG A 37 34.96 18.07 2.27
N ALA A 38 33.93 18.43 3.04
CA ALA A 38 32.95 19.44 2.64
C ALA A 38 33.61 20.79 2.43
N ARG A 39 34.52 21.20 3.35
CA ARG A 39 35.25 22.44 3.25
C ARG A 39 36.17 22.51 2.01
N VAL A 40 36.94 21.45 1.74
CA VAL A 40 37.83 21.40 0.57
C VAL A 40 37.06 21.43 -0.74
N ARG A 41 35.82 20.89 -0.77
CA ARG A 41 34.93 20.98 -1.95
C ARG A 41 34.36 22.36 -2.16
N ALA A 42 34.01 23.06 -1.09
CA ALA A 42 33.41 24.39 -1.12
C ALA A 42 34.44 25.53 -1.31
N ASP A 43 35.73 25.23 -1.11
CA ASP A 43 36.81 26.20 -1.18
C ASP A 43 37.08 26.62 -2.64
N GLY A 44 36.69 27.86 -2.99
CA GLY A 44 36.87 28.47 -4.32
C GLY A 44 38.32 28.89 -4.62
N ASP A 45 39.17 29.03 -3.58
CA ASP A 45 40.53 29.54 -3.74
C ASP A 45 41.55 28.43 -4.09
N LEU A 46 41.11 27.17 -4.02
CA LEU A 46 41.98 26.04 -4.36
C LEU A 46 41.98 25.75 -5.85
N THR A 47 43.21 25.60 -6.40
CA THR A 47 43.31 25.06 -7.77
C THR A 47 42.83 23.60 -7.83
N GLU A 48 42.38 23.16 -9.00
CA GLU A 48 41.83 21.83 -9.19
C GLU A 48 42.81 20.71 -8.79
N ASN A 49 44.08 20.90 -9.08
CA ASN A 49 45.14 19.95 -8.69
C ASN A 49 45.36 19.91 -7.16
N GLN A 50 45.28 21.04 -6.49
CA GLN A 50 45.37 21.11 -5.02
C GLN A 50 44.13 20.50 -4.36
N ARG A 51 42.95 20.72 -4.92
CA ARG A 51 41.69 20.14 -4.46
C ARG A 51 41.72 18.63 -4.58
N THR A 52 42.11 18.09 -5.72
CA THR A 52 42.24 16.66 -5.97
C THR A 52 43.22 16.01 -4.96
N LYS A 53 44.43 16.57 -4.81
CA LYS A 53 45.41 16.03 -3.85
C LYS A 53 44.92 16.04 -2.41
N ARG A 54 44.12 17.04 -1.99
CA ARG A 54 43.55 17.09 -0.64
C ARG A 54 42.43 16.05 -0.49
N LEU A 55 41.58 15.90 -1.48
CA LEU A 55 40.51 14.89 -1.48
C LEU A 55 41.09 13.47 -1.46
N ASP A 56 42.12 13.17 -2.25
CA ASP A 56 42.79 11.86 -2.27
C ASP A 56 43.33 11.47 -0.88
N ARG A 57 43.88 12.46 -0.16
CA ARG A 57 44.36 12.23 1.22
C ARG A 57 43.22 11.93 2.20
N LEU A 58 42.10 12.61 2.04
CA LEU A 58 40.90 12.36 2.87
C LEU A 58 40.26 11.02 2.51
N ASP A 59 40.31 10.61 1.25
CA ASP A 59 39.82 9.31 0.80
C ASP A 59 40.67 8.16 1.34
N ALA A 60 41.96 8.36 1.45
CA ALA A 60 42.85 7.39 2.13
C ALA A 60 42.48 7.21 3.61
N VAL A 61 42.16 8.30 4.32
CA VAL A 61 41.67 8.25 5.71
C VAL A 61 40.33 7.54 5.77
N GLY A 62 39.37 7.84 4.84
CA GLY A 62 38.10 7.17 4.74
C GLY A 62 38.20 5.67 4.53
N THR A 63 39.11 5.24 3.65
CA THR A 63 39.43 3.81 3.42
C THR A 63 39.96 3.12 4.68
N LEU A 64 40.77 3.81 5.45
CA LEU A 64 41.28 3.30 6.72
C LEU A 64 40.15 3.14 7.76
N LEU A 65 39.30 4.15 7.92
CA LEU A 65 38.14 4.08 8.82
C LEU A 65 37.17 2.97 8.41
N ALA A 66 36.90 2.79 7.11
CA ALA A 66 36.11 1.70 6.60
C ALA A 66 36.66 0.32 6.96
N ARG A 67 37.99 0.14 6.86
CA ARG A 67 38.69 -1.09 7.27
C ARG A 67 38.56 -1.35 8.78
N ILE A 68 38.63 -0.29 9.59
CA ILE A 68 38.47 -0.38 11.05
C ILE A 68 37.04 -0.81 11.38
N ALA A 69 36.02 -0.18 10.76
CA ALA A 69 34.62 -0.51 10.96
C ALA A 69 34.28 -1.92 10.48
N ALA A 70 34.97 -2.45 9.46
CA ALA A 70 34.82 -3.84 9.03
C ALA A 70 35.28 -4.88 10.09
N ARG A 71 36.19 -4.50 10.99
CA ARG A 71 36.63 -5.37 12.11
C ARG A 71 35.68 -5.32 13.31
N ASP A 72 35.01 -4.20 13.53
CA ASP A 72 34.01 -4.03 14.58
C ASP A 72 32.82 -3.22 14.03
N THR A 73 31.78 -3.95 13.60
CA THR A 73 30.59 -3.36 12.97
C THR A 73 29.79 -2.45 13.89
N SER A 74 29.97 -2.54 15.22
CA SER A 74 29.35 -1.63 16.17
C SER A 74 29.83 -0.18 16.05
N LEU A 75 30.95 0.05 15.36
CA LEU A 75 31.44 1.40 15.05
C LEU A 75 30.64 2.10 13.95
N LEU A 76 29.89 1.35 13.13
CA LEU A 76 29.04 1.94 12.09
C LEU A 76 27.90 2.79 12.65
N GLU A 77 27.36 2.42 13.82
CA GLU A 77 26.35 3.20 14.52
C GLU A 77 26.84 4.62 14.87
N LEU A 78 28.17 4.80 15.02
CA LEU A 78 28.77 6.10 15.31
C LEU A 78 28.94 6.99 14.06
N LEU A 79 28.71 6.44 12.88
CA LEU A 79 28.80 7.14 11.59
C LEU A 79 27.43 7.60 11.06
N ALA A 80 26.34 7.18 11.69
CA ALA A 80 25.00 7.62 11.35
C ALA A 80 24.85 9.12 11.55
N GLU A 81 24.04 9.79 10.71
CA GLU A 81 23.86 11.25 10.81
C GLU A 81 23.20 11.68 12.12
N ASP A 82 22.40 10.82 12.70
CA ASP A 82 21.70 10.96 14.00
C ASP A 82 22.49 10.36 15.17
N ALA A 83 23.72 9.90 14.93
CA ALA A 83 24.56 9.32 15.97
C ALA A 83 24.82 10.34 17.09
N ARG A 84 24.45 9.97 18.32
CA ARG A 84 24.68 10.83 19.49
C ARG A 84 26.18 11.05 19.66
N VAL A 85 26.59 12.31 19.59
CA VAL A 85 27.95 12.72 19.91
C VAL A 85 28.01 12.93 21.41
N SER A 86 28.81 12.10 22.12
CA SER A 86 29.00 12.22 23.56
C SER A 86 29.75 13.51 23.91
N ASP A 87 29.58 14.01 25.14
CA ASP A 87 30.32 15.22 25.60
C ASP A 87 31.82 15.05 25.47
N ALA A 88 32.33 13.86 25.79
CA ALA A 88 33.76 13.52 25.58
C ALA A 88 34.17 13.56 24.09
N ALA A 89 33.28 13.23 23.15
CA ALA A 89 33.56 13.33 21.74
C ALA A 89 33.52 14.79 21.26
N ARG A 90 32.63 15.62 21.79
CA ARG A 90 32.60 17.05 21.50
C ARG A 90 33.88 17.75 21.99
N GLU A 91 34.24 17.50 23.22
CA GLU A 91 35.49 18.06 23.81
C GLU A 91 36.74 17.63 23.01
N PHE A 92 36.87 16.35 22.69
CA PHE A 92 37.95 15.83 21.88
C PHE A 92 37.98 16.40 20.47
N LYS A 93 36.80 16.61 19.84
CA LYS A 93 36.63 17.27 18.55
C LYS A 93 37.15 18.72 18.61
N ALA A 94 36.72 19.48 19.63
CA ALA A 94 37.13 20.87 19.84
C ALA A 94 38.66 20.96 20.03
N ASP A 95 39.25 20.04 20.78
CA ASP A 95 40.72 20.01 20.99
C ASP A 95 41.45 19.71 19.69
N MET A 96 40.99 18.76 18.89
CA MET A 96 41.57 18.48 17.57
C MET A 96 41.44 19.66 16.61
N MET A 97 40.34 20.42 16.65
CA MET A 97 40.15 21.61 15.83
C MET A 97 41.13 22.72 16.26
N ARG A 98 41.22 23.01 17.57
CA ARG A 98 42.19 23.99 18.12
C ARG A 98 43.62 23.64 17.77
N ALA A 99 43.98 22.36 17.89
CA ALA A 99 45.30 21.86 17.54
C ALA A 99 45.57 21.94 16.01
N GLY A 100 44.52 21.99 15.19
CA GLY A 100 44.54 22.24 13.75
C GLY A 100 44.55 23.71 13.36
N GLY A 101 44.48 24.64 14.32
CA GLY A 101 44.40 26.08 14.07
C GLY A 101 43.00 26.56 13.64
N LEU A 102 41.96 25.80 13.98
CA LEU A 102 40.56 26.12 13.67
C LEU A 102 39.83 26.46 14.97
N GLU A 103 39.00 27.51 14.96
CA GLU A 103 38.10 27.79 16.06
C GLU A 103 36.90 26.85 16.02
N PRO A 104 36.57 26.14 17.13
CA PRO A 104 35.37 25.31 17.18
C PRO A 104 34.14 26.21 17.15
N PRO A 105 33.09 25.86 16.36
CA PRO A 105 31.85 26.62 16.33
C PRO A 105 31.14 26.59 17.69
N GLU A 106 30.51 27.73 18.09
CA GLU A 106 29.59 27.74 19.25
C GLU A 106 28.37 26.86 18.93
N GLU A 107 28.20 25.79 19.70
CA GLU A 107 27.07 24.89 19.49
C GLU A 107 25.76 25.49 20.04
N PRO A 108 24.64 25.37 19.29
CA PRO A 108 23.32 25.68 19.83
C PRO A 108 22.93 24.68 20.94
N PRO A 109 22.06 25.06 21.89
CA PRO A 109 21.62 24.18 22.97
C PRO A 109 20.99 22.90 22.42
N PRO A 110 21.15 21.76 23.15
CA PRO A 110 20.68 20.45 22.66
C PRO A 110 19.18 20.47 22.39
N ALA A 111 18.81 19.97 21.21
CA ALA A 111 17.40 19.80 20.81
C ALA A 111 16.66 18.86 21.80
N PRO A 112 15.36 19.07 22.02
CA PRO A 112 14.57 18.24 22.92
C PRO A 112 14.58 16.77 22.46
N VAL A 113 14.71 15.88 23.42
CA VAL A 113 14.76 14.43 23.24
C VAL A 113 13.45 13.96 22.63
N VAL A 114 13.49 13.52 21.36
CA VAL A 114 12.37 12.81 20.72
C VAL A 114 12.33 11.40 21.31
N PRO A 115 11.18 10.91 21.79
CA PRO A 115 11.07 9.56 22.33
C PRO A 115 11.41 8.51 21.26
N PRO A 116 12.07 7.39 21.62
CA PRO A 116 12.46 6.36 20.64
C PRO A 116 11.24 5.77 19.95
N VAL A 117 11.35 5.60 18.62
CA VAL A 117 10.33 4.96 17.79
C VAL A 117 10.09 3.52 18.31
N PRO A 118 8.85 3.10 18.56
CA PRO A 118 8.55 1.72 18.98
C PRO A 118 9.06 0.73 17.92
N GLY A 119 9.93 -0.19 18.30
CA GLY A 119 10.50 -1.21 17.40
C GLY A 119 12.00 -1.09 17.12
N ALA A 120 12.70 -0.12 17.68
CA ALA A 120 14.15 0.07 17.48
C ALA A 120 15.01 -1.15 17.87
N GLU A 121 14.50 -2.01 18.76
CA GLU A 121 15.23 -3.21 19.23
C GLU A 121 15.31 -4.36 18.21
N LYS A 122 14.57 -4.27 17.09
CA LYS A 122 14.46 -5.33 16.06
C LYS A 122 15.12 -4.99 14.74
N GLN A 123 15.84 -3.87 14.66
CA GLN A 123 16.45 -3.42 13.41
C GLN A 123 17.60 -4.37 13.00
N VAL A 124 17.58 -4.83 11.75
CA VAL A 124 18.64 -5.67 11.15
C VAL A 124 19.21 -4.96 9.93
N VAL A 125 20.51 -5.09 9.70
CA VAL A 125 21.17 -4.54 8.52
C VAL A 125 21.83 -5.68 7.75
N PRO A 126 21.44 -5.95 6.49
CA PRO A 126 22.04 -6.99 5.67
C PRO A 126 23.54 -6.77 5.45
N ARG A 127 24.34 -7.84 5.42
CA ARG A 127 25.82 -7.78 5.25
C ARG A 127 26.24 -7.07 3.96
N SER A 128 25.52 -7.27 2.87
CA SER A 128 25.80 -6.61 1.58
C SER A 128 25.54 -5.11 1.63
N VAL A 129 24.55 -4.66 2.41
CA VAL A 129 24.28 -3.23 2.66
C VAL A 129 25.42 -2.61 3.47
N ILE A 130 25.93 -3.29 4.48
CA ILE A 130 27.13 -2.87 5.23
C ILE A 130 28.31 -2.74 4.27
N SER A 131 28.53 -3.71 3.38
CA SER A 131 29.59 -3.67 2.38
C SER A 131 29.47 -2.47 1.43
N ARG A 132 28.24 -2.14 1.00
CA ARG A 132 27.96 -0.96 0.18
C ARG A 132 28.24 0.35 0.94
N GLN A 133 27.78 0.47 2.17
CA GLN A 133 28.03 1.63 3.02
C GLN A 133 29.53 1.83 3.28
N LEU A 134 30.29 0.74 3.45
CA LEU A 134 31.73 0.77 3.59
C LEU A 134 32.46 1.15 2.29
N ALA A 135 31.97 0.71 1.14
CA ALA A 135 32.52 1.06 -0.16
C ALA A 135 32.28 2.55 -0.51
N ASN A 136 31.16 3.12 -0.04
CA ASN A 136 30.84 4.53 -0.19
C ASN A 136 30.26 5.13 1.11
N PRO A 137 31.08 5.25 2.17
CA PRO A 137 30.63 5.67 3.50
C PRO A 137 30.11 7.12 3.55
N PHE A 138 30.34 7.89 2.49
CA PHE A 138 29.96 9.29 2.40
C PHE A 138 29.15 9.50 1.11
N LEU A 139 27.87 9.12 1.15
CA LEU A 139 26.92 9.55 0.12
C LEU A 139 26.99 11.08 0.04
N ALA A 140 27.42 11.60 -1.10
CA ALA A 140 27.49 13.05 -1.30
C ALA A 140 26.08 13.64 -1.12
N PRO A 141 25.90 14.67 -0.27
CA PRO A 141 24.63 15.35 -0.17
C PRO A 141 24.22 15.84 -1.55
N ASP A 142 22.95 15.71 -1.90
CA ASP A 142 22.41 16.28 -3.13
C ASP A 142 22.29 17.81 -2.94
N PHE A 143 23.31 18.55 -3.35
CA PHE A 143 23.34 20.00 -3.24
C PHE A 143 22.30 20.69 -4.14
N ALA A 144 21.71 20.00 -5.12
CA ALA A 144 20.58 20.53 -5.89
C ALA A 144 19.34 20.76 -5.02
N ALA A 145 19.13 19.94 -3.99
CA ALA A 145 18.07 20.12 -3.01
C ALA A 145 18.21 21.40 -2.17
N ALA A 146 19.44 21.86 -1.94
CA ALA A 146 19.69 23.08 -1.17
C ALA A 146 19.52 24.38 -2.00
N ALA A 147 19.68 24.30 -3.31
CA ALA A 147 19.60 25.46 -4.22
C ALA A 147 18.16 25.91 -4.53
N GLU A 148 17.16 25.05 -4.32
CA GLU A 148 15.74 25.35 -4.63
C GLU A 148 14.98 26.06 -3.49
N ARG A 149 15.62 26.45 -2.39
CA ARG A 149 14.96 27.24 -1.33
C ARG A 149 14.79 28.69 -1.81
N GLN A 150 13.70 28.93 -2.55
CA GLN A 150 13.28 30.26 -2.93
C GLN A 150 12.89 31.09 -1.70
N ALA A 151 13.18 32.40 -1.74
CA ALA A 151 12.77 33.35 -0.71
C ALA A 151 11.24 33.27 -0.49
N PRO A 152 10.76 33.34 0.77
CA PRO A 152 9.34 33.23 1.06
C PRO A 152 8.58 34.38 0.40
N LYS A 153 7.75 34.05 -0.59
CA LYS A 153 6.74 34.98 -1.12
C LYS A 153 5.67 35.18 -0.06
N VAL A 154 5.15 36.40 0.10
CA VAL A 154 3.96 36.66 0.93
C VAL A 154 2.81 35.79 0.37
N ARG A 155 2.31 34.86 1.15
CA ARG A 155 1.33 33.87 0.70
C ARG A 155 -0.07 34.31 1.11
N ARG A 156 -0.98 34.39 0.11
CA ARG A 156 -2.39 34.81 0.29
C ARG A 156 -3.18 33.80 1.14
N LEU A 157 -2.84 32.52 1.04
CA LEU A 157 -3.47 31.43 1.79
C LEU A 157 -2.79 31.17 3.14
N ALA A 158 -1.81 32.00 3.54
CA ALA A 158 -1.18 31.89 4.84
C ALA A 158 -2.20 32.13 5.96
N GLY A 159 -2.31 31.20 6.89
CA GLY A 159 -3.28 31.27 8.00
C GLY A 159 -4.62 30.56 7.75
N TRP A 160 -4.84 30.03 6.55
CA TRP A 160 -5.99 29.17 6.28
C TRP A 160 -5.64 27.70 6.62
N GLU A 161 -6.59 27.02 7.24
CA GLU A 161 -6.53 25.56 7.37
C GLU A 161 -7.02 24.95 6.04
N LEU A 162 -6.10 24.36 5.26
CA LEU A 162 -6.38 23.96 3.89
C LEU A 162 -6.63 22.47 3.70
N LEU A 163 -6.20 21.60 4.66
CA LEU A 163 -6.32 20.15 4.48
C LEU A 163 -7.78 19.71 4.38
N GLU A 164 -8.61 20.14 5.31
CA GLU A 164 -10.04 19.84 5.29
C GLU A 164 -10.73 20.31 4.00
N PRO A 165 -10.58 21.57 3.55
CA PRO A 165 -11.11 22.02 2.27
C PRO A 165 -10.59 21.22 1.06
N LEU A 166 -9.34 20.78 1.07
CA LEU A 166 -8.79 19.93 0.00
C LEU A 166 -9.48 18.57 -0.03
N PHE A 167 -9.66 17.94 1.12
CA PHE A 167 -10.39 16.68 1.18
C PHE A 167 -11.84 16.85 0.73
N ARG A 168 -12.56 17.85 1.22
CA ARG A 168 -13.92 18.17 0.78
C ARG A 168 -14.04 18.46 -0.71
N SER A 169 -12.97 18.91 -1.37
CA SER A 169 -12.98 19.16 -2.80
C SER A 169 -13.20 17.90 -3.64
N PHE A 170 -12.90 16.72 -3.09
CA PHE A 170 -13.16 15.42 -3.72
C PHE A 170 -14.55 14.89 -3.39
N GLU A 171 -15.12 15.24 -2.24
CA GLU A 171 -16.51 14.89 -1.87
C GLU A 171 -17.54 15.63 -2.72
N HIS A 172 -17.28 16.90 -3.06
CA HIS A 172 -18.18 17.77 -3.82
C HIS A 172 -17.95 17.71 -5.34
N ALA A 173 -17.25 16.70 -5.85
CA ALA A 173 -17.02 16.58 -7.29
C ALA A 173 -18.32 16.24 -8.03
N GLY A 174 -18.71 17.11 -8.97
CA GLY A 174 -19.86 16.86 -9.85
C GLY A 174 -19.68 15.65 -10.76
N PRO A 175 -20.77 15.07 -11.30
CA PRO A 175 -20.72 13.92 -12.18
C PRO A 175 -19.85 14.16 -13.42
N GLY A 176 -18.93 13.23 -13.72
CA GLY A 176 -18.09 13.28 -14.92
C GLY A 176 -16.83 14.17 -14.82
N ALA A 177 -16.48 14.67 -13.64
CA ALA A 177 -15.23 15.41 -13.47
C ALA A 177 -14.01 14.47 -13.63
N PRO A 178 -13.07 14.75 -14.56
CA PRO A 178 -11.94 13.86 -14.82
C PRO A 178 -11.08 13.69 -13.55
N ALA A 179 -10.65 12.47 -13.28
CA ALA A 179 -9.72 12.16 -12.19
C ALA A 179 -8.32 11.81 -12.73
N CYS A 180 -7.96 12.33 -13.89
CA CYS A 180 -6.68 12.09 -14.54
C CYS A 180 -6.02 13.41 -14.89
N MET A 181 -4.76 13.56 -14.46
CA MET A 181 -3.94 14.69 -14.88
C MET A 181 -3.78 14.73 -16.41
N PRO A 182 -3.55 15.89 -17.03
CA PRO A 182 -3.20 15.97 -18.44
C PRO A 182 -1.90 15.20 -18.72
N LEU A 183 -1.99 14.14 -19.52
CA LEU A 183 -0.83 13.33 -19.88
C LEU A 183 -0.36 13.71 -21.31
N PRO A 184 0.96 13.78 -21.52
CA PRO A 184 1.50 14.12 -22.83
C PRO A 184 1.36 12.98 -23.85
N GLU A 185 1.35 13.34 -25.13
CA GLU A 185 1.48 12.35 -26.20
C GLU A 185 2.84 11.67 -26.14
N PRO A 186 2.90 10.33 -26.17
CA PRO A 186 4.14 9.58 -26.10
C PRO A 186 4.93 9.66 -27.40
N ARG A 187 6.25 9.84 -27.27
CA ARG A 187 7.17 9.87 -28.42
C ARG A 187 7.47 8.46 -28.96
N SER A 188 7.36 7.44 -28.14
CA SER A 188 7.63 6.06 -28.51
C SER A 188 6.75 5.10 -27.72
N LEU A 189 6.33 4.04 -28.39
CA LEU A 189 5.64 2.92 -27.76
C LEU A 189 6.58 1.71 -27.55
N SER A 190 7.85 1.82 -27.92
CA SER A 190 8.81 0.71 -27.86
C SER A 190 9.30 0.48 -26.44
N ALA A 191 9.35 -0.79 -26.04
CA ALA A 191 9.92 -1.27 -24.81
C ALA A 191 11.03 -2.30 -25.05
N ALA A 192 11.66 -2.80 -23.98
CA ALA A 192 12.71 -3.81 -24.08
C ALA A 192 12.23 -5.09 -24.76
N HIS A 193 13.17 -5.83 -25.37
CA HIS A 193 12.91 -7.11 -26.05
C HIS A 193 11.86 -7.05 -27.16
N GLY A 194 11.75 -5.91 -27.87
CA GLY A 194 10.81 -5.73 -28.96
C GLY A 194 9.33 -5.65 -28.53
N ARG A 195 9.07 -5.48 -27.24
CA ARG A 195 7.70 -5.27 -26.74
C ARG A 195 7.19 -3.88 -27.10
N THR A 196 5.89 -3.78 -27.23
CA THR A 196 5.19 -2.50 -27.48
C THR A 196 4.34 -2.15 -26.30
N LEU A 197 4.45 -0.91 -25.83
CA LEU A 197 3.58 -0.36 -24.79
C LEU A 197 2.23 0.01 -25.39
N MET A 198 1.21 -0.11 -24.59
CA MET A 198 -0.06 0.53 -24.91
C MET A 198 0.07 2.05 -24.77
N HIS A 199 -0.72 2.79 -25.52
CA HIS A 199 -0.67 4.26 -25.55
C HIS A 199 -0.73 4.87 -24.15
N HIS A 200 -1.70 4.43 -23.34
CA HIS A 200 -1.89 4.92 -21.99
C HIS A 200 -0.70 4.62 -21.05
N GLN A 201 0.02 3.51 -21.27
CA GLN A 201 1.23 3.19 -20.48
C GLN A 201 2.37 4.12 -20.86
N ALA A 202 2.56 4.34 -22.16
CA ALA A 202 3.62 5.19 -22.69
C ALA A 202 3.42 6.67 -22.31
N GLN A 203 2.19 7.13 -22.10
CA GLN A 203 1.90 8.49 -21.62
C GLN A 203 2.49 8.78 -20.26
N VAL A 204 2.41 7.85 -19.29
CA VAL A 204 3.01 8.01 -17.95
C VAL A 204 4.53 8.03 -18.03
N VAL A 205 5.11 7.17 -18.89
CA VAL A 205 6.56 7.15 -19.12
C VAL A 205 7.02 8.48 -19.72
N GLU A 206 6.31 9.02 -20.71
CA GLU A 206 6.62 10.31 -21.34
C GLU A 206 6.47 11.47 -20.36
N ALA A 207 5.42 11.50 -19.49
CA ALA A 207 5.27 12.50 -18.46
C ALA A 207 6.45 12.47 -17.49
N THR A 208 6.92 11.28 -17.13
CA THR A 208 8.10 11.11 -16.27
C THR A 208 9.37 11.58 -16.95
N ALA A 209 9.56 11.29 -18.24
CA ALA A 209 10.68 11.76 -19.03
C ALA A 209 10.71 13.30 -19.14
N ARG A 210 9.54 13.96 -19.14
CA ARG A 210 9.40 15.42 -19.09
C ARG A 210 9.59 16.02 -17.68
N GLY A 211 9.86 15.19 -16.69
CA GLY A 211 10.23 15.65 -15.34
C GLY A 211 9.13 15.53 -14.28
N HIS A 212 7.98 14.94 -14.57
CA HIS A 212 6.99 14.62 -13.55
C HIS A 212 7.52 13.51 -12.62
N ARG A 213 7.29 13.61 -11.30
CA ARG A 213 7.96 12.75 -10.31
C ARG A 213 7.06 12.12 -9.27
N THR A 214 5.79 12.53 -9.18
CA THR A 214 4.87 11.99 -8.17
C THR A 214 3.60 11.48 -8.84
N TYR A 215 3.18 10.25 -8.53
CA TYR A 215 1.99 9.65 -9.13
C TYR A 215 1.15 8.88 -8.12
N LEU A 216 -0.14 9.18 -8.08
CA LEU A 216 -1.15 8.24 -7.63
C LEU A 216 -1.71 7.55 -8.88
N LEU A 217 -1.14 6.39 -9.21
CA LEU A 217 -1.55 5.60 -10.37
C LEU A 217 -2.71 4.69 -9.96
N ALA A 218 -3.91 5.20 -10.13
CA ALA A 218 -5.17 4.58 -9.71
C ALA A 218 -5.94 3.92 -10.88
N ASP A 219 -5.24 3.56 -11.95
CA ASP A 219 -5.79 2.84 -13.09
C ASP A 219 -6.49 1.56 -12.66
N GLU A 220 -7.55 1.19 -13.37
CA GLU A 220 -8.22 -0.09 -13.13
C GLU A 220 -7.23 -1.27 -13.13
N PRO A 221 -7.49 -2.33 -12.34
CA PRO A 221 -6.64 -3.52 -12.34
C PRO A 221 -6.52 -4.11 -13.74
N GLY A 222 -5.31 -4.55 -14.11
CA GLY A 222 -5.05 -5.12 -15.43
C GLY A 222 -4.57 -4.14 -16.50
N LEU A 223 -4.47 -2.83 -16.22
CA LEU A 223 -3.91 -1.82 -17.14
C LEU A 223 -2.37 -1.71 -17.10
N GLY A 224 -1.69 -2.65 -16.45
CA GLY A 224 -0.23 -2.73 -16.45
C GLY A 224 0.48 -1.66 -15.61
N LYS A 225 -0.04 -1.34 -14.42
CA LYS A 225 0.57 -0.37 -13.49
C LYS A 225 2.02 -0.69 -13.15
N THR A 226 2.37 -1.96 -12.97
CA THR A 226 3.75 -2.42 -12.68
C THR A 226 4.71 -2.03 -13.80
N ALA A 227 4.36 -2.32 -15.05
CA ALA A 227 5.15 -1.92 -16.23
C ALA A 227 5.31 -0.41 -16.32
N GLN A 228 4.23 0.36 -16.08
CA GLN A 228 4.26 1.81 -16.07
C GLN A 228 5.22 2.34 -15.01
N ALA A 229 5.19 1.79 -13.79
CA ALA A 229 6.06 2.21 -12.69
C ALA A 229 7.54 1.91 -12.96
N LEU A 230 7.87 0.71 -13.47
CA LEU A 230 9.25 0.33 -13.79
C LEU A 230 9.82 1.16 -14.94
N LEU A 231 9.04 1.41 -15.99
CA LEU A 231 9.49 2.20 -17.11
C LEU A 231 9.53 3.70 -16.79
N ALA A 232 8.66 4.20 -15.92
CA ALA A 232 8.78 5.53 -15.35
C ALA A 232 10.08 5.67 -14.54
N ALA A 233 10.42 4.69 -13.70
CA ALA A 233 11.68 4.68 -12.97
C ALA A 233 12.90 4.69 -13.92
N GLN A 234 12.82 3.96 -15.03
CA GLN A 234 13.87 3.99 -16.05
C GLN A 234 13.95 5.35 -16.77
N ALA A 235 12.82 5.96 -17.12
CA ALA A 235 12.78 7.28 -17.75
C ALA A 235 13.31 8.40 -16.86
N ALA A 236 13.11 8.27 -15.53
CA ALA A 236 13.60 9.20 -14.52
C ALA A 236 15.04 8.93 -14.09
N ASP A 237 15.66 7.82 -14.49
CA ASP A 237 16.89 7.25 -13.91
C ASP A 237 16.82 7.18 -12.37
N ALA A 238 15.67 6.76 -11.85
CA ALA A 238 15.36 6.74 -10.42
C ALA A 238 15.90 5.46 -9.75
N TYR A 239 17.18 5.20 -9.89
CA TYR A 239 17.85 4.04 -9.30
C TYR A 239 18.93 4.46 -8.29
N PRO A 240 19.10 3.69 -7.18
CA PRO A 240 18.34 2.51 -6.81
C PRO A 240 16.85 2.86 -6.53
N LEU A 241 15.96 1.94 -6.89
CA LEU A 241 14.52 2.03 -6.70
C LEU A 241 14.10 1.13 -5.54
N LEU A 242 13.29 1.65 -4.62
CA LEU A 242 12.62 0.85 -3.59
C LEU A 242 11.20 0.50 -4.05
N VAL A 243 10.83 -0.77 -3.95
CA VAL A 243 9.47 -1.24 -4.17
C VAL A 243 8.94 -1.85 -2.87
N VAL A 244 7.87 -1.29 -2.33
CA VAL A 244 7.14 -1.85 -1.20
C VAL A 244 5.85 -2.46 -1.72
N ALA A 245 5.70 -3.77 -1.56
CA ALA A 245 4.60 -4.52 -2.15
C ALA A 245 4.08 -5.58 -1.17
N PRO A 246 2.85 -6.09 -1.36
CA PRO A 246 2.37 -7.23 -0.60
C PRO A 246 3.28 -8.46 -0.77
N ASN A 247 3.42 -9.28 0.29
CA ASN A 247 4.35 -10.40 0.31
C ASN A 247 4.20 -11.37 -0.89
N VAL A 248 2.97 -11.55 -1.36
CA VAL A 248 2.62 -12.51 -2.41
C VAL A 248 3.11 -12.08 -3.80
N VAL A 249 3.34 -10.79 -4.04
CA VAL A 249 3.76 -10.26 -5.36
C VAL A 249 5.24 -9.92 -5.46
N LYS A 250 6.02 -10.08 -4.41
CA LYS A 250 7.45 -9.74 -4.45
C LYS A 250 8.20 -10.45 -5.58
N THR A 251 7.97 -11.75 -5.73
CA THR A 251 8.60 -12.55 -6.80
C THR A 251 8.14 -12.10 -8.18
N ASN A 252 6.84 -11.79 -8.32
CA ASN A 252 6.32 -11.26 -9.57
C ASN A 252 6.94 -9.89 -9.91
N TRP A 253 7.14 -9.01 -8.93
CA TRP A 253 7.84 -7.75 -9.15
C TRP A 253 9.28 -7.96 -9.66
N ALA A 254 10.00 -8.95 -9.12
CA ALA A 254 11.34 -9.28 -9.61
C ALA A 254 11.32 -9.74 -11.07
N HIS A 255 10.39 -10.60 -11.44
CA HIS A 255 10.18 -11.03 -12.84
C HIS A 255 9.81 -9.86 -13.76
N GLU A 256 8.94 -8.97 -13.32
CA GLU A 256 8.56 -7.76 -14.08
C GLU A 256 9.77 -6.83 -14.31
N VAL A 257 10.66 -6.69 -13.30
CA VAL A 257 11.92 -5.93 -13.46
C VAL A 257 12.77 -6.54 -14.58
N GLU A 258 12.99 -7.86 -14.56
CA GLU A 258 13.75 -8.56 -15.59
C GLU A 258 13.10 -8.42 -16.97
N MET A 259 11.77 -8.42 -17.02
CA MET A 259 11.00 -8.34 -18.24
C MET A 259 11.03 -6.93 -18.88
N TRP A 260 10.78 -5.88 -18.08
CA TRP A 260 10.62 -4.52 -18.57
C TRP A 260 11.89 -3.69 -18.52
N THR A 261 12.79 -4.00 -17.59
CA THR A 261 14.06 -3.29 -17.40
C THR A 261 15.25 -4.25 -17.27
N PRO A 262 15.55 -5.05 -18.33
CA PRO A 262 16.48 -6.20 -18.27
C PRO A 262 17.93 -5.83 -17.93
N LYS A 263 18.28 -4.55 -17.98
CA LYS A 263 19.61 -4.05 -17.57
C LYS A 263 19.69 -3.75 -16.05
N ARG A 264 18.57 -3.86 -15.33
CA ARG A 264 18.47 -3.56 -13.91
C ARG A 264 18.35 -4.85 -13.10
N ARG A 265 19.10 -4.93 -12.02
CA ARG A 265 19.13 -6.14 -11.17
C ARG A 265 18.18 -5.98 -10.00
N PRO A 266 17.16 -6.86 -9.86
CA PRO A 266 16.31 -6.87 -8.68
C PRO A 266 16.96 -7.66 -7.55
N THR A 267 16.61 -7.30 -6.31
CA THR A 267 16.81 -8.11 -5.11
C THR A 267 15.53 -8.10 -4.26
N VAL A 268 15.17 -9.27 -3.74
CA VAL A 268 13.98 -9.43 -2.91
C VAL A 268 14.40 -9.63 -1.45
N VAL A 269 13.85 -8.79 -0.57
CA VAL A 269 14.12 -8.88 0.87
C VAL A 269 13.24 -9.97 1.48
N HIS A 270 13.86 -10.96 2.11
CA HIS A 270 13.20 -12.02 2.85
C HIS A 270 13.69 -12.04 4.30
N GLY A 271 12.77 -12.19 5.27
CA GLY A 271 13.12 -12.30 6.68
C GLY A 271 14.03 -11.17 7.15
N ASP A 272 15.22 -11.49 7.60
CA ASP A 272 16.23 -10.53 8.09
C ASP A 272 17.16 -10.00 6.97
N GLY A 273 16.90 -10.36 5.71
CA GLY A 273 17.61 -9.82 4.56
C GLY A 273 18.99 -10.46 4.29
N ASP A 274 19.26 -11.66 4.76
CA ASP A 274 20.57 -12.34 4.61
C ASP A 274 21.00 -12.52 3.15
N GLN A 275 20.05 -12.60 2.22
CA GLN A 275 20.28 -12.79 0.78
C GLN A 275 20.13 -11.52 -0.06
N VAL A 276 20.02 -10.35 0.58
CA VAL A 276 19.86 -9.08 -0.14
C VAL A 276 21.18 -8.71 -0.85
N ASP A 277 21.07 -8.37 -2.13
CA ASP A 277 22.17 -7.72 -2.86
C ASP A 277 22.10 -6.20 -2.61
N GLY A 278 22.99 -5.68 -1.78
CA GLY A 278 23.08 -4.24 -1.47
C GLY A 278 23.45 -3.37 -2.68
N PHE A 279 23.92 -3.95 -3.78
CA PHE A 279 24.25 -3.26 -5.04
C PHE A 279 23.18 -3.41 -6.13
N ALA A 280 22.05 -4.01 -5.82
CA ALA A 280 20.94 -4.13 -6.75
C ALA A 280 20.38 -2.76 -7.16
N ASP A 281 19.85 -2.69 -8.37
CA ASP A 281 19.18 -1.49 -8.88
C ASP A 281 17.77 -1.35 -8.31
N VAL A 282 17.09 -2.47 -8.04
CA VAL A 282 15.72 -2.49 -7.52
C VAL A 282 15.65 -3.37 -6.27
N VAL A 283 15.26 -2.78 -5.15
CA VAL A 283 15.07 -3.48 -3.89
C VAL A 283 13.57 -3.66 -3.64
N ILE A 284 13.13 -4.89 -3.47
CA ILE A 284 11.71 -5.24 -3.30
C ILE A 284 11.52 -5.79 -1.89
N VAL A 285 10.65 -5.15 -1.11
CA VAL A 285 10.35 -5.51 0.29
C VAL A 285 8.85 -5.58 0.49
N ASN A 286 8.37 -6.41 1.43
CA ASN A 286 6.97 -6.44 1.77
C ASN A 286 6.66 -5.65 3.05
N TYR A 287 5.42 -5.22 3.17
CA TYR A 287 4.95 -4.42 4.30
C TYR A 287 5.18 -5.06 5.67
N GLU A 288 5.05 -6.40 5.76
CA GLU A 288 5.06 -7.14 7.03
C GLU A 288 6.44 -7.18 7.69
N ILE A 289 7.52 -7.04 6.92
CA ILE A 289 8.90 -7.05 7.45
C ILE A 289 9.55 -5.67 7.40
N LEU A 290 8.84 -4.66 6.89
CA LEU A 290 9.40 -3.33 6.70
C LEU A 290 9.88 -2.71 8.02
N ASP A 291 9.22 -3.03 9.15
CA ASP A 291 9.58 -2.61 10.50
C ASP A 291 11.05 -2.87 10.85
N ARG A 292 11.59 -4.00 10.41
CA ARG A 292 12.98 -4.43 10.68
C ARG A 292 14.01 -3.71 9.80
N HIS A 293 13.58 -3.19 8.67
CA HIS A 293 14.44 -2.70 7.60
C HIS A 293 14.40 -1.18 7.40
N VAL A 294 13.53 -0.44 8.11
CA VAL A 294 13.34 1.02 7.96
C VAL A 294 14.66 1.78 8.04
N GLY A 295 15.55 1.39 8.96
CA GLY A 295 16.83 2.08 9.18
C GLY A 295 17.69 2.11 7.93
N TRP A 296 18.13 0.94 7.45
CA TRP A 296 19.02 0.86 6.31
C TRP A 296 18.35 1.21 4.98
N LEU A 297 17.04 0.95 4.84
CA LEU A 297 16.28 1.37 3.65
C LEU A 297 16.26 2.90 3.54
N GLY A 298 16.02 3.61 4.63
CA GLY A 298 16.10 5.07 4.63
C GLY A 298 17.49 5.62 4.26
N ASP A 299 18.55 4.84 4.54
CA ASP A 299 19.94 5.28 4.38
C ASP A 299 20.62 4.80 3.09
N LEU A 300 19.99 3.91 2.32
CA LEU A 300 20.59 3.33 1.11
C LEU A 300 20.75 4.33 -0.05
N GLY A 301 20.07 5.47 -0.01
CA GLY A 301 20.13 6.50 -1.05
C GLY A 301 19.26 6.18 -2.27
N PHE A 302 18.06 5.72 -2.05
CA PHE A 302 17.08 5.51 -3.12
C PHE A 302 16.75 6.83 -3.83
N ARG A 303 16.60 6.74 -5.16
CA ARG A 303 16.15 7.85 -6.01
C ARG A 303 14.68 7.74 -6.40
N GLY A 304 14.03 6.65 -6.03
CA GLY A 304 12.61 6.45 -6.21
C GLY A 304 12.04 5.44 -5.25
N MET A 305 10.74 5.55 -4.99
CA MET A 305 9.98 4.61 -4.17
C MET A 305 8.62 4.37 -4.80
N VAL A 306 8.28 3.09 -4.95
CA VAL A 306 6.98 2.62 -5.43
C VAL A 306 6.30 1.89 -4.30
N VAL A 307 5.06 2.23 -4.03
CA VAL A 307 4.19 1.54 -3.07
C VAL A 307 3.08 0.88 -3.85
N ASP A 308 3.08 -0.46 -3.90
CA ASP A 308 2.07 -1.23 -4.60
C ASP A 308 0.91 -1.57 -3.67
N GLU A 309 -0.31 -1.59 -4.21
CA GLU A 309 -1.56 -1.68 -3.45
C GLU A 309 -1.62 -0.64 -2.31
N ALA A 310 -1.50 0.63 -2.68
CA ALA A 310 -1.35 1.75 -1.75
C ALA A 310 -2.49 1.86 -0.71
N HIS A 311 -3.63 1.20 -0.93
CA HIS A 311 -4.69 1.08 0.07
C HIS A 311 -4.24 0.40 1.38
N PHE A 312 -3.11 -0.35 1.36
CA PHE A 312 -2.51 -0.90 2.59
C PHE A 312 -1.95 0.16 3.53
N ILE A 313 -1.69 1.37 3.05
CA ILE A 313 -1.18 2.48 3.88
C ILE A 313 -2.23 3.56 4.17
N LYS A 314 -3.50 3.35 3.83
CA LYS A 314 -4.58 4.32 4.01
C LYS A 314 -4.75 4.78 5.46
N ASN A 315 -4.64 3.88 6.42
CA ASN A 315 -4.74 4.22 7.84
C ASN A 315 -3.38 4.70 8.37
N LYS A 316 -3.21 6.03 8.49
CA LYS A 316 -2.00 6.68 9.01
C LYS A 316 -1.57 6.18 10.39
N GLY A 317 -2.54 5.81 11.27
CA GLY A 317 -2.27 5.29 12.62
C GLY A 317 -1.70 3.87 12.63
N SER A 318 -1.74 3.15 11.52
CA SER A 318 -1.18 1.80 11.45
C SER A 318 0.34 1.82 11.43
N GLN A 319 0.98 0.86 12.10
CA GLN A 319 2.45 0.70 12.08
C GLN A 319 2.99 0.60 10.66
N ARG A 320 2.27 -0.10 9.77
CA ARG A 320 2.62 -0.27 8.35
C ARG A 320 2.74 1.08 7.63
N SER A 321 1.74 1.96 7.79
CA SER A 321 1.75 3.29 7.22
C SER A 321 2.88 4.14 7.78
N GLN A 322 3.10 4.10 9.09
CA GLN A 322 4.17 4.84 9.76
C GLN A 322 5.56 4.46 9.23
N HIS A 323 5.83 3.16 9.01
CA HIS A 323 7.12 2.71 8.47
C HIS A 323 7.31 3.16 7.01
N VAL A 324 6.27 3.08 6.17
CA VAL A 324 6.34 3.57 4.79
C VAL A 324 6.58 5.07 4.75
N LEU A 325 5.88 5.84 5.57
CA LEU A 325 6.06 7.29 5.65
C LEU A 325 7.46 7.65 6.13
N ALA A 326 7.97 7.00 7.18
CA ALA A 326 9.32 7.24 7.68
C ALA A 326 10.42 7.00 6.63
N VAL A 327 10.31 5.92 5.85
CA VAL A 327 11.25 5.66 4.74
C VAL A 327 11.09 6.70 3.64
N SER A 328 9.86 7.07 3.27
CA SER A 328 9.59 8.04 2.21
C SER A 328 10.12 9.44 2.56
N GLU A 329 9.99 9.86 3.82
CA GLU A 329 10.54 11.13 4.32
C GLU A 329 12.07 11.16 4.21
N ARG A 330 12.76 10.10 4.67
CA ARG A 330 14.21 10.01 4.55
C ARG A 330 14.68 10.04 3.11
N ILE A 331 13.95 9.41 2.18
CA ILE A 331 14.28 9.47 0.75
C ILE A 331 14.14 10.92 0.23
N ARG A 332 13.06 11.62 0.58
CA ARG A 332 12.85 13.03 0.16
C ARG A 332 13.84 14.00 0.77
N GLU A 333 14.30 13.77 1.99
CA GLU A 333 15.35 14.58 2.62
C GLU A 333 16.70 14.48 1.91
N ARG A 334 16.99 13.31 1.31
CA ARG A 334 18.29 13.00 0.70
C ARG A 334 18.32 13.17 -0.82
N THR A 335 17.17 13.13 -1.47
CA THR A 335 17.04 13.20 -2.92
C THR A 335 16.13 14.37 -3.28
N ALA A 336 16.64 15.31 -4.09
CA ALA A 336 15.94 16.55 -4.41
C ALA A 336 14.59 16.34 -5.11
N ARG A 337 14.51 15.38 -6.01
CA ARG A 337 13.31 15.07 -6.80
C ARG A 337 13.17 13.57 -6.98
N PRO A 338 12.90 12.80 -5.91
CA PRO A 338 12.73 11.37 -6.03
C PRO A 338 11.46 11.04 -6.82
N LEU A 339 11.47 9.93 -7.53
CA LEU A 339 10.26 9.39 -8.13
C LEU A 339 9.42 8.71 -7.04
N MET A 340 8.23 9.22 -6.76
CA MET A 340 7.32 8.66 -5.76
C MET A 340 6.04 8.19 -6.45
N MET A 341 5.72 6.90 -6.34
CA MET A 341 4.55 6.33 -7.00
C MET A 341 3.73 5.47 -6.04
N ALA A 342 2.48 5.81 -5.89
CA ALA A 342 1.48 5.00 -5.20
C ALA A 342 0.61 4.29 -6.24
N LEU A 343 0.62 2.97 -6.25
CA LEU A 343 -0.17 2.15 -7.19
C LEU A 343 -1.36 1.57 -6.46
N THR A 344 -2.54 1.70 -7.04
CA THR A 344 -3.75 1.06 -6.51
C THR A 344 -4.70 0.69 -7.63
N GLY A 345 -5.31 -0.47 -7.53
CA GLY A 345 -6.37 -0.89 -8.47
C GLY A 345 -7.77 -0.63 -7.94
N THR A 346 -7.88 -0.39 -6.65
CA THR A 346 -9.13 -0.09 -6.00
C THR A 346 -9.31 1.41 -5.86
N PRO A 347 -10.50 1.95 -6.13
CA PRO A 347 -10.81 3.30 -5.70
C PRO A 347 -10.64 3.36 -4.18
N LEU A 348 -9.86 4.34 -3.72
CA LEU A 348 -9.51 4.52 -2.31
C LEU A 348 -10.64 5.19 -1.56
N ILE A 349 -11.85 4.61 -1.58
CA ILE A 349 -12.96 5.37 -1.07
C ILE A 349 -13.77 4.54 -0.10
N ASN A 350 -13.36 4.67 1.15
CA ASN A 350 -14.27 4.52 2.26
C ASN A 350 -14.29 5.80 3.10
N ASP A 351 -13.22 6.59 3.06
CA ASP A 351 -13.11 7.87 3.74
C ASP A 351 -12.08 8.72 3.00
N ILE A 352 -12.34 10.00 2.84
CA ILE A 352 -11.40 10.96 2.27
C ILE A 352 -10.09 11.01 3.09
N GLU A 353 -10.14 10.73 4.39
CA GLU A 353 -8.98 10.55 5.26
C GLU A 353 -8.04 9.42 4.79
N ASP A 354 -8.54 8.43 4.04
CA ASP A 354 -7.72 7.37 3.45
C ASP A 354 -6.65 7.92 2.48
N PHE A 355 -6.91 9.07 1.86
CA PHE A 355 -5.94 9.74 0.98
C PHE A 355 -4.81 10.42 1.74
N ARG A 356 -5.01 10.78 3.00
CA ARG A 356 -4.06 11.58 3.77
C ARG A 356 -2.67 10.93 3.83
N ALA A 357 -2.59 9.66 4.19
CA ALA A 357 -1.32 8.95 4.25
C ALA A 357 -0.66 8.79 2.88
N ILE A 358 -1.46 8.62 1.82
CA ILE A 358 -0.95 8.49 0.44
C ILE A 358 -0.44 9.83 -0.07
N TRP A 359 -1.15 10.93 0.15
CA TRP A 359 -0.69 12.26 -0.23
C TRP A 359 0.56 12.68 0.55
N GLN A 360 0.65 12.28 1.83
CA GLN A 360 1.87 12.48 2.62
C GLN A 360 3.03 11.64 2.08
N PHE A 361 2.79 10.36 1.72
CA PHE A 361 3.78 9.52 1.04
C PHE A 361 4.29 10.18 -0.25
N LEU A 362 3.40 10.73 -1.07
CA LEU A 362 3.75 11.41 -2.33
C LEU A 362 4.43 12.77 -2.10
N GLY A 363 4.39 13.31 -0.89
CA GLY A 363 4.95 14.62 -0.56
C GLY A 363 4.08 15.78 -1.06
N TRP A 364 2.77 15.59 -1.18
CA TRP A 364 1.83 16.64 -1.54
C TRP A 364 1.35 17.44 -0.32
N ILE A 365 1.31 16.78 0.84
CA ILE A 365 0.96 17.37 2.13
C ILE A 365 1.93 16.89 3.21
N ASP A 366 2.05 17.66 4.29
CA ASP A 366 2.58 17.21 5.57
C ASP A 366 1.42 16.89 6.55
N ASP A 367 1.71 16.79 7.82
CA ASP A 367 0.70 16.48 8.85
C ASP A 367 -0.36 17.57 9.03
N THR A 368 -0.05 18.80 8.66
CA THR A 368 -0.81 20.00 9.02
C THR A 368 -1.19 20.89 7.85
N LYS A 369 -0.47 20.80 6.73
CA LYS A 369 -0.62 21.72 5.60
C LYS A 369 -0.22 21.09 4.27
N PRO A 370 -0.65 21.69 3.14
CA PRO A 370 -0.12 21.39 1.81
C PRO A 370 1.37 21.73 1.69
N GLU A 371 2.11 20.90 0.99
CA GLU A 371 3.50 21.17 0.62
C GLU A 371 3.61 22.29 -0.43
N ALA A 372 4.83 22.78 -0.61
CA ALA A 372 5.08 24.01 -1.38
C ALA A 372 4.52 23.97 -2.81
N ALA A 373 4.59 22.84 -3.50
CA ALA A 373 4.09 22.71 -4.87
C ALA A 373 2.56 22.83 -4.93
N LEU A 374 1.84 22.12 -4.05
CA LEU A 374 0.39 22.18 -3.96
C LEU A 374 -0.08 23.56 -3.51
N LEU A 375 0.56 24.13 -2.49
CA LEU A 375 0.22 25.46 -2.00
C LEU A 375 0.40 26.54 -3.08
N THR A 376 1.46 26.45 -3.88
CA THR A 376 1.66 27.37 -5.02
C THR A 376 0.57 27.21 -6.07
N SER A 377 0.21 25.97 -6.43
CA SER A 377 -0.88 25.70 -7.37
C SER A 377 -2.23 26.26 -6.88
N LEU A 378 -2.51 26.11 -5.57
CA LEU A 378 -3.72 26.69 -4.96
C LEU A 378 -3.71 28.22 -4.98
N GLU A 379 -2.58 28.86 -4.67
CA GLU A 379 -2.43 30.32 -4.72
C GLU A 379 -2.58 30.86 -6.14
N ASP A 380 -2.10 30.15 -7.15
CA ASP A 380 -2.23 30.52 -8.56
C ASP A 380 -3.70 30.54 -9.04
N THR A 381 -4.59 29.79 -8.38
CA THR A 381 -6.04 29.87 -8.65
C THR A 381 -6.64 31.23 -8.27
N GLY A 382 -5.99 31.98 -7.37
CA GLY A 382 -6.48 33.23 -6.83
C GLY A 382 -7.70 33.13 -5.90
N LEU A 383 -8.12 31.90 -5.56
CA LEU A 383 -9.31 31.58 -4.75
C LEU A 383 -8.92 31.26 -3.29
N THR A 384 -9.88 31.44 -2.38
CA THR A 384 -9.80 31.05 -0.97
C THR A 384 -10.93 30.07 -0.64
N PRO A 385 -10.85 29.29 0.44
CA PRO A 385 -11.93 28.38 0.85
C PRO A 385 -13.32 29.00 1.01
N ALA A 386 -13.40 30.34 1.13
CA ALA A 386 -14.66 31.06 1.19
C ALA A 386 -15.28 31.31 -0.20
N ASP A 387 -14.54 31.13 -1.28
CA ASP A 387 -15.00 31.41 -2.64
C ASP A 387 -15.71 30.16 -3.23
N PRO A 388 -16.88 30.32 -3.90
CA PRO A 388 -17.64 29.19 -4.43
C PRO A 388 -16.91 28.33 -5.46
N GLY A 389 -15.90 28.90 -6.16
CA GLY A 389 -15.08 28.18 -7.16
C GLY A 389 -13.87 27.46 -6.57
N PHE A 390 -13.62 27.57 -5.26
CA PHE A 390 -12.42 27.00 -4.63
C PHE A 390 -12.35 25.47 -4.74
N TYR A 391 -13.41 24.77 -4.40
CA TYR A 391 -13.40 23.31 -4.35
C TYR A 391 -13.09 22.66 -5.70
N PRO A 392 -13.74 23.02 -6.82
CA PRO A 392 -13.35 22.49 -8.13
C PRO A 392 -11.91 22.81 -8.52
N ALA A 393 -11.44 24.03 -8.24
CA ALA A 393 -10.07 24.46 -8.54
C ALA A 393 -9.05 23.71 -7.68
N ALA A 394 -9.32 23.54 -6.38
CA ALA A 394 -8.49 22.79 -5.46
C ALA A 394 -8.38 21.31 -5.87
N ARG A 395 -9.50 20.70 -6.26
CA ARG A 395 -9.50 19.33 -6.78
C ARG A 395 -8.64 19.21 -8.03
N SER A 396 -8.77 20.12 -8.98
CA SER A 396 -7.93 20.14 -10.20
C SER A 396 -6.46 20.27 -9.85
N SER A 397 -6.11 21.17 -8.93
CA SER A 397 -4.72 21.36 -8.46
C SER A 397 -4.12 20.07 -7.88
N VAL A 398 -4.88 19.29 -7.11
CA VAL A 398 -4.40 18.01 -6.58
C VAL A 398 -4.29 16.96 -7.69
N ILE A 399 -5.25 16.89 -8.61
CA ILE A 399 -5.21 15.94 -9.74
C ILE A 399 -3.95 16.20 -10.58
N ASP A 400 -3.64 17.46 -10.86
CA ASP A 400 -2.49 17.86 -11.68
C ASP A 400 -1.14 17.56 -11.01
N LEU A 401 -1.11 17.32 -9.69
CA LEU A 401 0.08 16.82 -8.99
C LEU A 401 0.45 15.40 -9.36
N GLY A 402 -0.46 14.63 -9.98
CA GLY A 402 -0.11 13.30 -10.45
C GLY A 402 -1.17 12.22 -10.25
N ILE A 403 -2.45 12.55 -10.11
CA ILE A 403 -3.51 11.53 -10.11
C ILE A 403 -3.72 11.06 -11.54
N VAL A 404 -3.59 9.74 -11.75
CA VAL A 404 -3.85 9.08 -13.03
C VAL A 404 -4.87 7.96 -12.78
N ARG A 405 -6.10 8.19 -13.22
CA ARG A 405 -7.20 7.24 -13.12
C ARG A 405 -7.83 7.02 -14.48
N ARG A 406 -7.74 5.82 -15.01
CA ARG A 406 -8.33 5.43 -16.29
C ARG A 406 -9.08 4.12 -16.14
N ARG A 407 -10.20 3.98 -16.83
CA ARG A 407 -10.96 2.74 -16.89
C ARG A 407 -10.53 1.95 -18.11
N LYS A 408 -10.68 0.62 -18.04
CA LYS A 408 -10.42 -0.27 -19.20
C LYS A 408 -11.21 0.16 -20.42
N ALA A 409 -12.48 0.50 -20.22
CA ALA A 409 -13.37 0.95 -21.28
C ALA A 409 -12.89 2.24 -22.00
N ASP A 410 -12.12 3.08 -21.31
CA ASP A 410 -11.67 4.37 -21.85
C ASP A 410 -10.35 4.24 -22.67
N VAL A 411 -9.55 3.20 -22.39
CA VAL A 411 -8.19 3.07 -22.93
C VAL A 411 -7.99 1.88 -23.86
N VAL A 412 -8.86 0.89 -23.82
CA VAL A 412 -8.73 -0.33 -24.64
C VAL A 412 -10.07 -0.70 -25.25
N ALA A 413 -10.23 -0.38 -26.52
CA ALA A 413 -11.46 -0.71 -27.29
C ALA A 413 -11.70 -2.23 -27.44
N ASP A 414 -10.65 -3.06 -27.28
CA ASP A 414 -10.64 -4.47 -27.62
C ASP A 414 -10.60 -5.43 -26.41
N ILE A 415 -10.77 -4.95 -25.16
CA ILE A 415 -10.93 -5.89 -24.04
C ILE A 415 -12.33 -6.49 -24.12
N PRO A 416 -12.44 -7.85 -24.14
CA PRO A 416 -13.72 -8.52 -24.19
C PRO A 416 -14.65 -8.13 -23.04
N ALA A 417 -15.96 -8.22 -23.25
CA ALA A 417 -16.96 -7.88 -22.23
C ALA A 417 -16.77 -8.69 -20.93
N ARG A 418 -17.00 -8.03 -19.80
CA ARG A 418 -17.07 -8.67 -18.47
C ARG A 418 -18.54 -8.78 -18.06
N ARG A 419 -18.95 -9.97 -17.65
CA ARG A 419 -20.26 -10.26 -17.10
C ARG A 419 -20.13 -10.86 -15.71
N VAL A 420 -20.95 -10.38 -14.78
CA VAL A 420 -21.19 -11.04 -13.49
C VAL A 420 -22.58 -11.63 -13.51
N ALA A 421 -22.71 -12.90 -13.18
CA ALA A 421 -23.98 -13.62 -13.20
C ALA A 421 -24.18 -14.33 -11.86
N ASP A 422 -25.35 -14.17 -11.29
CA ASP A 422 -25.74 -14.82 -10.05
C ASP A 422 -26.33 -16.20 -10.34
N MET A 423 -25.85 -17.19 -9.61
CA MET A 423 -26.36 -18.55 -9.62
C MET A 423 -26.99 -18.83 -8.25
N PRO A 424 -28.32 -18.63 -8.11
CA PRO A 424 -28.98 -18.95 -6.86
C PRO A 424 -29.00 -20.47 -6.64
N VAL A 425 -28.66 -20.91 -5.44
CA VAL A 425 -28.73 -22.30 -5.02
C VAL A 425 -29.58 -22.42 -3.76
N GLU A 426 -30.42 -23.46 -3.70
CA GLU A 426 -31.22 -23.75 -2.51
C GLU A 426 -30.42 -24.67 -1.58
N LEU A 427 -30.42 -24.33 -0.30
CA LEU A 427 -29.81 -25.16 0.73
C LEU A 427 -30.86 -26.10 1.31
N ASP A 428 -30.85 -27.34 0.83
CA ASP A 428 -31.79 -28.36 1.24
C ASP A 428 -31.34 -29.21 2.46
N GLY A 429 -32.24 -30.02 2.96
CA GLY A 429 -31.96 -31.01 4.00
C GLY A 429 -31.77 -30.42 5.40
N ALA A 430 -31.06 -31.15 6.25
CA ALA A 430 -30.84 -30.80 7.66
C ALA A 430 -29.96 -29.57 7.82
N VAL A 431 -28.97 -29.39 6.94
CA VAL A 431 -28.03 -28.26 6.99
C VAL A 431 -28.74 -26.95 6.63
N GLY A 432 -29.53 -26.94 5.56
CA GLY A 432 -30.31 -25.76 5.18
C GLY A 432 -31.32 -25.33 6.25
N ARG A 433 -32.02 -26.30 6.86
CA ARG A 433 -32.91 -26.03 8.00
C ARG A 433 -32.16 -25.43 9.20
N SER A 434 -30.99 -25.99 9.52
CA SER A 434 -30.15 -25.50 10.63
C SER A 434 -29.65 -24.07 10.39
N ILE A 435 -29.28 -23.72 9.15
CA ILE A 435 -28.86 -22.35 8.78
C ILE A 435 -30.03 -21.39 8.92
N ARG A 436 -31.20 -21.72 8.36
CA ARG A 436 -32.42 -20.89 8.52
C ARG A 436 -32.81 -20.69 9.98
N ALA A 437 -32.74 -21.74 10.79
CA ALA A 437 -33.01 -21.62 12.24
C ALA A 437 -32.03 -20.69 12.94
N ALA A 438 -30.75 -20.72 12.56
CA ALA A 438 -29.72 -19.84 13.10
C ALA A 438 -29.94 -18.35 12.68
N GLU A 439 -30.35 -18.11 11.45
CA GLU A 439 -30.74 -16.76 10.98
C GLU A 439 -31.94 -16.20 11.74
N VAL A 440 -32.96 -17.02 11.94
CA VAL A 440 -34.14 -16.64 12.76
C VAL A 440 -33.70 -16.31 14.19
N ALA A 441 -32.87 -17.14 14.81
CA ALA A 441 -32.37 -16.90 16.17
C ALA A 441 -31.51 -15.63 16.26
N LEU A 442 -30.73 -15.29 15.22
CA LEU A 442 -29.97 -14.04 15.15
C LEU A 442 -30.93 -12.83 15.04
N ALA A 443 -31.92 -12.93 14.16
CA ALA A 443 -32.94 -11.89 13.98
C ALA A 443 -33.72 -11.64 15.28
N GLU A 444 -34.17 -12.69 15.97
CA GLU A 444 -34.85 -12.59 17.27
C GLU A 444 -33.98 -11.91 18.35
N ARG A 445 -32.69 -12.23 18.41
CA ARG A 445 -31.76 -11.55 19.30
C ARG A 445 -31.62 -10.06 19.00
N LEU A 446 -31.52 -9.70 17.71
CA LEU A 446 -31.45 -8.30 17.29
C LEU A 446 -32.73 -7.55 17.64
N VAL A 447 -33.90 -8.13 17.41
CA VAL A 447 -35.20 -7.56 17.77
C VAL A 447 -35.33 -7.37 19.28
N SER A 448 -34.92 -8.37 20.07
CA SER A 448 -34.92 -8.26 21.54
C SER A 448 -34.03 -7.11 22.04
N ARG A 449 -32.82 -7.00 21.50
CA ARG A 449 -31.89 -5.89 21.82
C ARG A 449 -32.45 -4.53 21.41
N TYR A 450 -33.06 -4.45 20.23
CA TYR A 450 -33.69 -3.24 19.74
C TYR A 450 -34.82 -2.79 20.68
N ARG A 451 -35.72 -3.69 21.06
CA ARG A 451 -36.81 -3.40 22.01
C ARG A 451 -36.30 -2.94 23.37
N SER A 452 -35.28 -3.62 23.90
CA SER A 452 -34.66 -3.20 25.17
C SER A 452 -34.05 -1.80 25.06
N ALA A 453 -33.46 -1.46 23.92
CA ALA A 453 -32.89 -0.13 23.69
C ALA A 453 -33.98 0.96 23.54
N VAL A 454 -35.11 0.65 22.88
CA VAL A 454 -36.29 1.53 22.80
C VAL A 454 -36.85 1.78 24.22
N GLN A 455 -37.02 0.73 25.02
CA GLN A 455 -37.56 0.85 26.37
C GLN A 455 -36.63 1.66 27.28
N ALA A 456 -35.33 1.43 27.25
CA ALA A 456 -34.36 2.20 28.02
C ALA A 456 -34.34 3.70 27.63
N ARG A 457 -34.57 4.01 26.35
CA ARG A 457 -34.69 5.39 25.86
C ARG A 457 -35.97 6.05 26.34
N ALA A 458 -37.10 5.33 26.36
CA ALA A 458 -38.36 5.82 26.89
C ALA A 458 -38.30 6.11 28.39
N GLU A 459 -37.58 5.29 29.15
CA GLU A 459 -37.37 5.47 30.59
C GLU A 459 -36.42 6.65 30.95
N SER A 460 -35.52 7.03 29.99
CA SER A 460 -34.56 8.13 30.21
C SER A 460 -35.02 9.50 29.70
N SER A 461 -36.06 9.58 28.88
CA SER A 461 -36.61 10.84 28.35
C SER A 461 -37.78 11.32 29.18
N VAL A 462 -37.55 12.34 29.98
CA VAL A 462 -38.56 13.10 30.78
C VAL A 462 -39.10 14.28 29.92
N VAL A 463 -39.36 14.11 28.63
CA VAL A 463 -40.05 15.15 27.82
C VAL A 463 -40.69 14.54 26.60
N ASP A 464 -41.98 14.75 26.48
CA ASP A 464 -42.90 14.71 25.34
C ASP A 464 -42.94 13.50 24.38
N ASP A 465 -44.15 12.90 24.36
CA ASP A 465 -44.69 11.96 23.42
C ASP A 465 -44.47 12.39 21.95
N VAL A 466 -43.42 11.92 21.32
CA VAL A 466 -43.38 11.73 19.89
C VAL A 466 -43.36 10.22 19.63
N VAL A 467 -44.55 9.65 19.43
CA VAL A 467 -44.70 8.31 18.87
C VAL A 467 -44.17 8.39 17.42
N VAL A 468 -42.92 7.94 17.21
CA VAL A 468 -42.37 7.76 15.87
C VAL A 468 -43.03 6.48 15.32
N GLU A 469 -44.06 6.64 14.46
CA GLU A 469 -44.55 5.54 13.62
C GLU A 469 -43.43 5.13 12.67
N GLY A 470 -42.73 4.02 12.98
CA GLY A 470 -41.69 3.45 12.13
C GLY A 470 -40.49 2.90 12.88
N VAL A 471 -39.63 2.14 12.21
CA VAL A 471 -38.37 1.64 12.77
C VAL A 471 -37.35 2.77 12.81
N ASP A 472 -36.83 3.07 14.00
CA ASP A 472 -35.69 4.01 14.17
C ASP A 472 -34.42 3.38 13.59
N LEU A 473 -34.03 3.79 12.38
CA LEU A 473 -32.86 3.27 11.67
C LEU A 473 -31.53 3.57 12.38
N GLU A 474 -31.43 4.72 13.08
CA GLU A 474 -30.22 5.02 13.84
C GLU A 474 -30.06 4.10 15.06
N LEU A 475 -31.16 3.80 15.72
CA LEU A 475 -31.17 2.85 16.81
C LEU A 475 -30.86 1.44 16.31
N ALA A 476 -31.43 1.03 15.17
CA ALA A 476 -31.16 -0.23 14.51
C ALA A 476 -29.67 -0.38 14.16
N ARG A 477 -29.04 0.65 13.61
CA ARG A 477 -27.60 0.68 13.34
C ARG A 477 -26.76 0.54 14.61
N ARG A 478 -27.11 1.23 15.69
CA ARG A 478 -26.41 1.09 16.98
C ARG A 478 -26.51 -0.30 17.58
N VAL A 479 -27.69 -0.93 17.48
CA VAL A 479 -27.89 -2.31 17.94
C VAL A 479 -27.08 -3.30 17.11
N ALA A 480 -27.08 -3.15 15.79
CA ALA A 480 -26.29 -3.99 14.88
C ALA A 480 -24.78 -3.80 15.10
N ALA A 481 -24.31 -2.57 15.32
CA ALA A 481 -22.91 -2.29 15.65
C ALA A 481 -22.47 -2.91 16.99
N ALA A 482 -23.36 -2.89 17.99
CA ALA A 482 -23.10 -3.55 19.29
C ALA A 482 -23.02 -5.08 19.10
N GLU A 483 -23.91 -5.69 18.30
CA GLU A 483 -23.83 -7.13 17.98
C GLU A 483 -22.54 -7.50 17.26
N LEU A 484 -22.09 -6.70 16.30
CA LEU A 484 -20.80 -6.90 15.61
C LEU A 484 -19.61 -6.84 16.58
N LYS A 485 -19.60 -5.87 17.49
CA LYS A 485 -18.54 -5.70 18.48
C LYS A 485 -18.52 -6.86 19.48
N ASP A 486 -19.69 -7.28 19.96
CA ASP A 486 -19.82 -8.41 20.88
C ASP A 486 -19.41 -9.73 20.20
N SER A 487 -19.73 -9.88 18.92
CA SER A 487 -19.39 -11.09 18.13
C SER A 487 -17.90 -11.20 17.86
N SER A 488 -17.17 -10.10 17.77
CA SER A 488 -15.70 -10.09 17.62
C SER A 488 -14.97 -10.46 18.93
N SER A 489 -15.63 -10.32 20.08
CA SER A 489 -15.04 -10.58 21.40
C SER A 489 -15.37 -11.97 21.97
N ARG A 490 -16.36 -12.69 21.42
CA ARG A 490 -16.77 -14.02 21.88
C ARG A 490 -16.29 -15.09 20.92
N ALA A 491 -15.42 -15.97 21.39
CA ALA A 491 -14.93 -17.12 20.63
C ALA A 491 -15.99 -18.21 20.38
N ASP A 492 -17.01 -18.30 21.25
CA ASP A 492 -18.07 -19.32 21.20
C ASP A 492 -19.45 -18.64 21.09
N GLY A 493 -20.01 -18.61 19.88
CA GLY A 493 -21.38 -18.16 19.62
C GLY A 493 -21.70 -18.04 18.13
N GLU A 494 -22.95 -18.34 17.74
CA GLU A 494 -23.45 -18.07 16.39
C GLU A 494 -23.48 -16.55 16.16
N ASN A 495 -22.63 -16.10 15.27
CA ASN A 495 -22.54 -14.72 14.83
C ASN A 495 -22.62 -14.66 13.27
N VAL A 496 -22.70 -13.47 12.71
CA VAL A 496 -22.80 -13.28 11.25
C VAL A 496 -21.63 -13.94 10.50
N PHE A 497 -20.43 -13.94 11.08
CA PHE A 497 -19.23 -14.53 10.44
C PHE A 497 -19.29 -16.06 10.40
N THR A 498 -19.65 -16.68 11.54
CA THR A 498 -19.82 -18.12 11.62
C THR A 498 -20.97 -18.59 10.74
N MET A 499 -22.03 -17.80 10.61
CA MET A 499 -23.17 -18.09 9.76
C MET A 499 -22.77 -18.05 8.27
N VAL A 500 -22.11 -16.99 7.80
CA VAL A 500 -21.64 -16.88 6.42
C VAL A 500 -20.67 -18.00 6.06
N ARG A 501 -19.77 -18.37 6.99
CA ARG A 501 -18.90 -19.54 6.80
C ARG A 501 -19.68 -20.84 6.67
N ARG A 502 -20.70 -21.06 7.51
CA ARG A 502 -21.57 -22.26 7.42
C ARG A 502 -22.35 -22.30 6.11
N ILE A 503 -22.85 -21.15 5.63
CA ILE A 503 -23.47 -21.05 4.31
C ILE A 503 -22.46 -21.40 3.21
N GLY A 504 -21.25 -20.87 3.27
CA GLY A 504 -20.16 -21.21 2.36
C GLY A 504 -19.89 -22.72 2.31
N GLN A 505 -19.75 -23.36 3.48
CA GLN A 505 -19.58 -24.82 3.59
C GLN A 505 -20.77 -25.59 3.00
N ALA A 506 -21.99 -25.14 3.26
CA ALA A 506 -23.21 -25.80 2.78
C ALA A 506 -23.34 -25.78 1.26
N LYS A 507 -22.94 -24.67 0.61
CA LYS A 507 -23.01 -24.52 -0.85
C LYS A 507 -21.73 -24.98 -1.56
N ALA A 508 -20.65 -25.33 -0.84
CA ALA A 508 -19.35 -25.69 -1.42
C ALA A 508 -19.42 -26.81 -2.45
N GLY A 509 -20.15 -27.88 -2.13
CA GLY A 509 -20.36 -29.01 -3.05
C GLY A 509 -21.10 -28.59 -4.33
N LEU A 510 -22.17 -27.79 -4.20
CA LEU A 510 -22.92 -27.28 -5.36
C LEU A 510 -22.09 -26.36 -6.23
N ALA A 511 -21.29 -25.50 -5.61
CA ALA A 511 -20.37 -24.62 -6.32
C ALA A 511 -19.29 -25.41 -7.09
N ALA A 512 -18.71 -26.42 -6.45
CA ALA A 512 -17.71 -27.29 -7.07
C ALA A 512 -18.32 -28.12 -8.20
N ASP A 513 -19.53 -28.64 -8.02
CA ASP A 513 -20.25 -29.37 -9.07
C ASP A 513 -20.53 -28.48 -10.30
N TYR A 514 -20.95 -27.23 -10.07
CA TYR A 514 -21.13 -26.26 -11.13
C TYR A 514 -19.81 -25.96 -11.87
N ALA A 515 -18.73 -25.68 -11.12
CA ALA A 515 -17.42 -25.44 -11.70
C ALA A 515 -16.90 -26.62 -12.51
N ALA A 516 -17.13 -27.85 -12.05
CA ALA A 516 -16.79 -29.08 -12.74
C ALA A 516 -17.53 -29.24 -14.07
N GLN A 517 -18.83 -28.93 -14.10
CA GLN A 517 -19.63 -28.97 -15.35
C GLN A 517 -19.19 -27.85 -16.29
N LEU A 518 -18.94 -26.67 -15.76
CA LEU A 518 -18.48 -25.52 -16.54
C LEU A 518 -17.11 -25.81 -17.20
N ALA A 519 -16.16 -26.41 -16.47
CA ALA A 519 -14.84 -26.74 -16.98
C ALA A 519 -14.89 -27.75 -18.16
N ARG A 520 -15.82 -28.67 -18.15
CA ARG A 520 -16.03 -29.60 -19.29
C ARG A 520 -16.47 -28.89 -20.57
N ASN A 521 -17.14 -27.75 -20.43
CA ASN A 521 -17.68 -26.99 -21.56
C ASN A 521 -16.69 -25.92 -22.08
N VAL A 522 -15.97 -25.26 -21.16
CA VAL A 522 -15.10 -24.10 -21.48
C VAL A 522 -13.61 -24.38 -21.36
N GLY A 523 -13.24 -25.58 -20.89
CA GLY A 523 -11.84 -26.03 -20.72
C GLY A 523 -11.24 -25.58 -19.38
N LYS A 524 -10.93 -24.31 -19.18
CA LYS A 524 -10.27 -23.79 -17.99
C LYS A 524 -11.21 -22.91 -17.15
N VAL A 525 -11.26 -23.18 -15.84
CA VAL A 525 -12.11 -22.43 -14.89
C VAL A 525 -11.33 -22.09 -13.63
N VAL A 526 -11.49 -20.88 -13.12
CA VAL A 526 -10.96 -20.46 -11.83
C VAL A 526 -12.04 -20.56 -10.77
N PHE A 527 -11.77 -21.24 -9.67
CA PHE A 527 -12.66 -21.40 -8.55
C PHE A 527 -12.13 -20.62 -7.34
N PHE A 528 -12.87 -19.63 -6.88
CA PHE A 528 -12.50 -18.83 -5.72
C PHE A 528 -13.32 -19.17 -4.49
N ALA A 529 -12.63 -19.33 -3.36
CA ALA A 529 -13.25 -19.48 -2.04
C ALA A 529 -12.47 -18.68 -0.98
N LYS A 530 -13.13 -18.35 0.10
CA LYS A 530 -12.55 -17.58 1.20
C LYS A 530 -11.97 -18.48 2.28
N HIS A 531 -12.71 -19.53 2.65
CA HIS A 531 -12.36 -20.44 3.74
C HIS A 531 -11.72 -21.73 3.24
N VAL A 532 -10.71 -22.22 3.98
CA VAL A 532 -9.93 -23.41 3.60
C VAL A 532 -10.82 -24.66 3.51
N ASP A 533 -11.79 -24.82 4.40
CA ASP A 533 -12.72 -25.94 4.41
C ASP A 533 -13.63 -25.99 3.16
N VAL A 534 -13.98 -24.83 2.60
CA VAL A 534 -14.69 -24.74 1.30
C VAL A 534 -13.77 -25.16 0.16
N MET A 535 -12.51 -24.76 0.19
CA MET A 535 -11.50 -25.17 -0.79
C MET A 535 -11.23 -26.68 -0.71
N ASP A 536 -11.11 -27.26 0.50
CA ASP A 536 -10.91 -28.68 0.72
C ASP A 536 -12.09 -29.50 0.18
N GLN A 537 -13.31 -29.03 0.39
CA GLN A 537 -14.49 -29.68 -0.15
C GLN A 537 -14.53 -29.62 -1.69
N ALA A 538 -14.10 -28.50 -2.27
CA ALA A 538 -14.00 -28.36 -3.73
C ALA A 538 -12.92 -29.28 -4.30
N ASP A 539 -11.72 -29.30 -3.72
CA ASP A 539 -10.61 -30.19 -4.10
C ASP A 539 -11.05 -31.64 -4.08
N LYS A 540 -11.76 -32.06 -3.01
CA LYS A 540 -12.32 -33.41 -2.89
C LYS A 540 -13.34 -33.70 -4.00
N THR A 541 -14.25 -32.77 -4.27
CA THR A 541 -15.27 -32.94 -5.32
C THR A 541 -14.63 -33.10 -6.71
N PHE A 542 -13.58 -32.32 -7.01
CA PHE A 542 -12.86 -32.42 -8.29
C PHE A 542 -12.10 -33.75 -8.40
N ALA A 543 -11.43 -34.18 -7.33
CA ALA A 543 -10.76 -35.48 -7.28
C ALA A 543 -11.73 -36.64 -7.49
N ASP A 544 -12.86 -36.65 -6.77
CA ASP A 544 -13.90 -37.69 -6.87
C ASP A 544 -14.51 -37.75 -8.29
N ARG A 545 -14.52 -36.64 -9.02
CA ARG A 545 -15.01 -36.58 -10.40
C ARG A 545 -13.94 -36.81 -11.47
N GLY A 546 -12.69 -37.03 -11.06
CA GLY A 546 -11.55 -37.23 -11.95
C GLY A 546 -11.20 -36.01 -12.80
N ILE A 547 -11.43 -34.82 -12.26
CA ILE A 547 -11.07 -33.56 -12.92
C ILE A 547 -9.69 -33.12 -12.43
N GLY A 548 -8.78 -32.85 -13.35
CA GLY A 548 -7.46 -32.31 -13.03
C GLY A 548 -7.58 -30.90 -12.47
N TYR A 549 -7.00 -30.66 -11.33
CA TYR A 549 -7.03 -29.37 -10.66
C TYR A 549 -5.69 -29.02 -10.00
N ALA A 550 -5.47 -27.73 -9.80
CA ALA A 550 -4.39 -27.17 -8.98
C ALA A 550 -4.98 -26.28 -7.88
N SER A 551 -4.28 -26.10 -6.76
CA SER A 551 -4.78 -25.32 -5.64
C SER A 551 -3.74 -24.27 -5.22
N ILE A 552 -4.17 -22.99 -5.06
CA ILE A 552 -3.34 -21.85 -4.70
C ILE A 552 -3.85 -21.29 -3.37
N ARG A 553 -3.10 -21.56 -2.29
CA ARG A 553 -3.48 -21.22 -0.92
C ARG A 553 -2.47 -20.30 -0.23
N GLY A 554 -2.94 -19.59 0.79
CA GLY A 554 -2.11 -18.65 1.54
C GLY A 554 -0.94 -19.31 2.32
N ASP A 555 -1.13 -20.53 2.79
CA ASP A 555 -0.17 -21.32 3.57
C ASP A 555 0.92 -22.02 2.74
N GLN A 556 0.79 -22.02 1.41
CA GLN A 556 1.77 -22.63 0.51
C GLN A 556 3.02 -21.78 0.34
N THR A 557 4.17 -22.46 0.15
CA THR A 557 5.41 -21.78 -0.21
C THR A 557 5.31 -21.14 -1.62
N PRO A 558 6.06 -20.06 -1.90
CA PRO A 558 6.06 -19.42 -3.22
C PRO A 558 6.33 -20.41 -4.37
N ARG A 559 7.29 -21.31 -4.18
CA ARG A 559 7.66 -22.32 -5.20
C ARG A 559 6.51 -23.28 -5.53
N VAL A 560 5.73 -23.67 -4.53
CA VAL A 560 4.55 -24.56 -4.75
C VAL A 560 3.47 -23.81 -5.50
N ARG A 561 3.23 -22.54 -5.16
CA ARG A 561 2.27 -21.70 -5.88
C ARG A 561 2.65 -21.50 -7.34
N GLU A 562 3.91 -21.18 -7.62
CA GLU A 562 4.42 -21.03 -8.99
C GLU A 562 4.23 -22.31 -9.80
N LYS A 563 4.56 -23.46 -9.21
CA LYS A 563 4.32 -24.77 -9.85
C LYS A 563 2.83 -25.00 -10.17
N ASN A 564 1.94 -24.66 -9.24
CA ASN A 564 0.49 -24.84 -9.42
C ASN A 564 -0.08 -23.85 -10.46
N ILE A 565 0.43 -22.64 -10.54
CA ILE A 565 0.08 -21.66 -11.56
C ILE A 565 0.52 -22.17 -12.94
N ALA A 566 1.77 -22.62 -13.05
CA ALA A 566 2.31 -23.17 -14.31
C ALA A 566 1.52 -24.40 -14.75
N ALA A 567 1.20 -25.31 -13.83
CA ALA A 567 0.35 -26.46 -14.13
C ALA A 567 -1.02 -26.05 -14.69
N PHE A 568 -1.68 -25.06 -14.08
CA PHE A 568 -2.95 -24.57 -14.61
C PHE A 568 -2.81 -23.89 -15.96
N GLN A 569 -1.72 -23.16 -16.22
CA GLN A 569 -1.50 -22.46 -17.48
C GLN A 569 -1.15 -23.41 -18.63
N ASP A 570 -0.23 -24.35 -18.39
CA ASP A 570 0.44 -25.10 -19.45
C ASP A 570 -0.06 -26.53 -19.61
N ASP A 571 -0.61 -27.15 -18.54
CA ASP A 571 -1.08 -28.54 -18.56
C ASP A 571 -2.55 -28.61 -19.00
N PRO A 572 -2.85 -29.21 -20.16
CA PRO A 572 -4.23 -29.36 -20.64
C PRO A 572 -5.11 -30.23 -19.72
N ASP A 573 -4.51 -31.13 -18.94
CA ASP A 573 -5.25 -32.00 -18.05
C ASP A 573 -5.68 -31.28 -16.76
N VAL A 574 -5.10 -30.13 -16.43
CA VAL A 574 -5.48 -29.29 -15.29
C VAL A 574 -6.54 -28.28 -15.71
N SER A 575 -7.80 -28.63 -15.56
CA SER A 575 -8.94 -27.82 -16.00
C SER A 575 -9.39 -26.79 -14.97
N ILE A 576 -9.11 -26.99 -13.70
CA ILE A 576 -9.57 -26.09 -12.63
C ILE A 576 -8.38 -25.62 -11.79
N VAL A 577 -8.40 -24.35 -11.38
CA VAL A 577 -7.53 -23.84 -10.33
C VAL A 577 -8.38 -23.32 -9.17
N VAL A 578 -8.16 -23.87 -7.98
CA VAL A 578 -8.80 -23.43 -6.73
C VAL A 578 -7.94 -22.38 -6.07
N CYS A 579 -8.48 -21.19 -5.89
CA CYS A 579 -7.75 -20.03 -5.34
C CYS A 579 -8.42 -19.50 -4.09
N SER A 580 -7.64 -19.17 -3.06
CA SER A 580 -8.12 -18.36 -1.96
C SER A 580 -8.41 -16.93 -2.44
N LEU A 581 -9.58 -16.36 -2.09
CA LEU A 581 -9.94 -14.97 -2.41
C LEU A 581 -8.89 -13.98 -1.88
N THR A 582 -8.36 -14.20 -0.69
CA THR A 582 -7.29 -13.38 -0.10
C THR A 582 -5.95 -13.52 -0.84
N ALA A 583 -5.63 -14.71 -1.35
CA ALA A 583 -4.43 -14.92 -2.16
C ALA A 583 -4.61 -14.38 -3.60
N ALA A 584 -5.84 -14.33 -4.10
CA ALA A 584 -6.19 -13.75 -5.40
C ALA A 584 -6.03 -12.23 -5.43
N GLY A 585 -6.13 -11.55 -4.30
CA GLY A 585 -5.91 -10.10 -4.20
C GLY A 585 -4.58 -9.67 -4.80
N VAL A 586 -3.64 -10.59 -5.12
CA VAL A 586 -2.26 -10.21 -5.35
C VAL A 586 -1.64 -10.96 -6.55
N GLY A 587 -1.56 -10.26 -7.70
CA GLY A 587 -0.58 -10.52 -8.77
C GLY A 587 -0.68 -11.80 -9.58
N LEU A 588 -1.68 -12.66 -9.37
CA LEU A 588 -1.85 -13.87 -10.16
C LEU A 588 -2.27 -13.53 -11.59
N ASN A 589 -1.65 -14.17 -12.57
CA ASN A 589 -2.11 -14.13 -13.98
C ASN A 589 -2.80 -15.43 -14.32
N LEU A 590 -4.13 -15.38 -14.49
CA LEU A 590 -4.98 -16.52 -14.78
C LEU A 590 -5.78 -16.34 -16.09
N GLN A 591 -5.25 -15.54 -17.03
CA GLN A 591 -5.89 -15.19 -18.30
C GLN A 591 -6.18 -16.37 -19.22
N VAL A 592 -5.58 -17.54 -18.98
CA VAL A 592 -5.88 -18.77 -19.71
C VAL A 592 -7.34 -19.20 -19.54
N ALA A 593 -8.01 -18.73 -18.48
CA ALA A 593 -9.43 -18.96 -18.27
C ALA A 593 -10.24 -17.72 -18.64
N SER A 594 -11.44 -17.92 -19.18
CA SER A 594 -12.47 -16.89 -19.42
C SER A 594 -13.66 -16.99 -18.47
N ASN A 595 -13.70 -18.01 -17.62
CA ASN A 595 -14.76 -18.22 -16.65
C ASN A 595 -14.20 -18.42 -15.24
N LEU A 596 -14.88 -17.83 -14.26
CA LEU A 596 -14.59 -18.05 -12.85
C LEU A 596 -15.87 -18.30 -12.04
N VAL A 597 -15.73 -19.03 -10.95
CA VAL A 597 -16.79 -19.33 -9.98
C VAL A 597 -16.37 -18.74 -8.63
N LEU A 598 -17.19 -17.84 -8.09
CA LEU A 598 -17.08 -17.34 -6.71
C LEU A 598 -17.98 -18.21 -5.82
N ALA A 599 -17.39 -19.20 -5.16
CA ALA A 599 -18.12 -20.10 -4.26
C ALA A 599 -18.57 -19.41 -2.98
N GLU A 600 -17.81 -18.42 -2.55
CA GLU A 600 -18.12 -17.54 -1.42
C GLU A 600 -17.97 -16.09 -1.87
N LEU A 601 -18.82 -15.23 -1.31
CA LEU A 601 -18.74 -13.81 -1.56
C LEU A 601 -17.71 -13.15 -0.63
N SER A 602 -17.03 -12.16 -1.14
CA SER A 602 -16.26 -11.24 -0.29
C SER A 602 -17.17 -10.19 0.32
N TRP A 603 -16.77 -9.61 1.45
CA TRP A 603 -17.49 -8.49 2.08
C TRP A 603 -17.34 -7.17 1.33
N THR A 604 -16.43 -7.09 0.36
CA THR A 604 -16.18 -5.87 -0.40
C THR A 604 -16.27 -6.11 -1.90
N TYR A 605 -16.83 -5.13 -2.61
CA TYR A 605 -16.84 -5.11 -4.07
C TYR A 605 -15.41 -5.14 -4.64
N ALA A 606 -14.48 -4.46 -3.96
CA ALA A 606 -13.09 -4.38 -4.38
C ALA A 606 -12.39 -5.75 -4.47
N GLU A 607 -12.54 -6.61 -3.44
CA GLU A 607 -11.96 -7.96 -3.45
C GLU A 607 -12.56 -8.85 -4.54
N GLN A 608 -13.89 -8.77 -4.77
CA GLN A 608 -14.52 -9.50 -5.88
C GLN A 608 -14.02 -9.02 -7.24
N THR A 609 -13.93 -7.71 -7.42
CA THR A 609 -13.42 -7.12 -8.66
C THR A 609 -11.96 -7.52 -8.89
N GLN A 610 -11.11 -7.49 -7.86
CA GLN A 610 -9.73 -7.95 -7.95
C GLN A 610 -9.64 -9.43 -8.36
N ALA A 611 -10.50 -10.30 -7.82
CA ALA A 611 -10.54 -11.70 -8.22
C ALA A 611 -10.93 -11.86 -9.70
N ILE A 612 -11.95 -11.13 -10.18
CA ILE A 612 -12.36 -11.15 -11.58
C ILE A 612 -11.24 -10.62 -12.48
N ASP A 613 -10.56 -9.58 -12.06
CA ASP A 613 -9.46 -8.96 -12.81
C ASP A 613 -8.20 -9.83 -12.90
N ARG A 614 -8.14 -10.99 -12.24
CA ARG A 614 -7.09 -12.01 -12.46
C ARG A 614 -7.22 -12.69 -13.82
N ILE A 615 -8.43 -12.76 -14.35
CA ILE A 615 -8.72 -13.31 -15.67
C ILE A 615 -9.09 -12.22 -16.69
N HIS A 616 -9.71 -11.12 -16.28
CA HIS A 616 -10.12 -10.01 -17.13
C HIS A 616 -9.03 -8.95 -17.23
N ARG A 617 -8.01 -9.19 -18.04
CA ARG A 617 -6.83 -8.33 -18.23
C ARG A 617 -6.55 -8.06 -19.70
N ILE A 618 -5.66 -7.12 -19.96
CA ILE A 618 -5.07 -6.92 -21.29
C ILE A 618 -4.47 -8.24 -21.78
N GLY A 619 -4.87 -8.68 -22.98
CA GLY A 619 -4.47 -9.96 -23.56
C GLY A 619 -5.49 -11.09 -23.38
N GLN A 620 -6.61 -10.86 -22.69
CA GLN A 620 -7.74 -11.78 -22.71
C GLN A 620 -8.43 -11.71 -24.08
N ALA A 621 -8.62 -12.86 -24.70
CA ALA A 621 -9.24 -12.97 -26.03
C ALA A 621 -10.76 -13.22 -25.96
N ASP A 622 -11.24 -13.84 -24.88
CA ASP A 622 -12.61 -14.27 -24.73
C ASP A 622 -13.42 -13.43 -23.74
N PRO A 623 -14.74 -13.28 -23.92
CA PRO A 623 -15.60 -12.64 -22.92
C PRO A 623 -15.52 -13.34 -21.56
N VAL A 624 -15.31 -12.55 -20.51
CA VAL A 624 -15.15 -13.07 -19.14
C VAL A 624 -16.48 -13.14 -18.43
N THR A 625 -16.80 -14.31 -17.86
CA THR A 625 -17.98 -14.49 -17.01
C THR A 625 -17.58 -14.91 -15.60
N ALA A 626 -18.04 -14.14 -14.62
CA ALA A 626 -17.92 -14.44 -13.21
C ALA A 626 -19.26 -14.95 -12.66
N TRP A 627 -19.28 -16.18 -12.18
CA TRP A 627 -20.44 -16.85 -11.62
C TRP A 627 -20.42 -16.75 -10.10
N ARG A 628 -21.32 -16.01 -9.50
CA ARG A 628 -21.46 -15.93 -8.03
C ARG A 628 -22.47 -16.98 -7.57
N ILE A 629 -22.05 -17.91 -6.73
CA ILE A 629 -22.95 -18.91 -6.17
C ILE A 629 -23.57 -18.31 -4.90
N ILE A 630 -24.88 -18.09 -4.93
CA ILE A 630 -25.61 -17.38 -3.87
C ILE A 630 -26.62 -18.35 -3.24
N ALA A 631 -26.55 -18.53 -1.93
CA ALA A 631 -27.57 -19.30 -1.21
C ALA A 631 -28.86 -18.49 -1.14
N ALA A 632 -29.87 -18.95 -1.87
CA ALA A 632 -31.16 -18.29 -1.93
C ALA A 632 -31.85 -18.25 -0.55
N GLN A 633 -32.59 -17.20 -0.28
CA GLN A 633 -33.34 -17.01 0.97
C GLN A 633 -32.46 -17.04 2.24
N THR A 634 -31.22 -16.59 2.14
CA THR A 634 -30.29 -16.45 3.27
C THR A 634 -29.63 -15.07 3.25
N ILE A 635 -28.92 -14.73 4.32
CA ILE A 635 -28.13 -13.50 4.42
C ILE A 635 -27.11 -13.35 3.27
N ASP A 636 -26.72 -14.44 2.62
CA ASP A 636 -25.82 -14.45 1.47
C ASP A 636 -26.39 -13.68 0.28
N ALA A 637 -27.70 -13.80 0.03
CA ALA A 637 -28.38 -13.02 -1.01
C ALA A 637 -28.41 -11.53 -0.69
N LYS A 638 -28.63 -11.14 0.56
CA LYS A 638 -28.58 -9.75 1.02
C LYS A 638 -27.20 -9.14 0.90
N ILE A 639 -26.18 -9.91 1.23
CA ILE A 639 -24.77 -9.48 1.06
C ILE A 639 -24.49 -9.22 -0.42
N ALA A 640 -24.96 -10.07 -1.34
CA ALA A 640 -24.80 -9.86 -2.78
C ALA A 640 -25.44 -8.54 -3.24
N GLU A 641 -26.68 -8.27 -2.84
CA GLU A 641 -27.40 -7.03 -3.16
C GLU A 641 -26.70 -5.79 -2.61
N LEU A 642 -26.22 -5.84 -1.35
CA LEU A 642 -25.48 -4.74 -0.72
C LEU A 642 -24.16 -4.45 -1.45
N ILE A 643 -23.43 -5.49 -1.85
CA ILE A 643 -22.19 -5.33 -2.62
C ILE A 643 -22.48 -4.68 -3.96
N ASP A 644 -23.54 -5.08 -4.65
CA ASP A 644 -23.91 -4.52 -5.95
C ASP A 644 -24.40 -3.07 -5.85
N SER A 645 -25.17 -2.72 -4.82
CA SER A 645 -25.59 -1.33 -4.58
C SER A 645 -24.41 -0.41 -4.33
N LYS A 646 -23.39 -0.92 -3.63
CA LYS A 646 -22.16 -0.19 -3.30
C LYS A 646 -21.12 -0.18 -4.44
N ALA A 647 -21.21 -1.10 -5.39
CA ALA A 647 -20.41 -1.07 -6.62
C ALA A 647 -20.58 0.24 -7.40
N GLY A 648 -21.82 0.77 -7.40
CA GLY A 648 -22.13 2.05 -8.01
C GLY A 648 -21.51 3.25 -7.30
N LEU A 649 -21.35 3.21 -5.98
CA LEU A 649 -20.82 4.31 -5.16
C LEU A 649 -19.30 4.47 -5.30
N ALA A 650 -18.56 3.36 -5.24
CA ALA A 650 -17.11 3.38 -5.40
C ALA A 650 -16.64 3.89 -6.79
N ALA A 651 -17.40 3.59 -7.84
CA ALA A 651 -17.18 4.14 -9.18
C ALA A 651 -17.46 5.65 -9.22
N ARG A 652 -18.46 6.13 -8.49
CA ARG A 652 -18.92 7.52 -8.53
C ARG A 652 -17.99 8.51 -7.85
N ALA A 653 -17.36 8.16 -6.75
CA ALA A 653 -16.56 9.11 -6.00
C ALA A 653 -15.24 9.52 -6.70
N LEU A 654 -14.62 8.66 -7.52
CA LEU A 654 -13.51 9.03 -8.41
C LEU A 654 -13.97 9.49 -9.79
N ASP A 655 -15.11 9.01 -10.25
CA ASP A 655 -15.68 9.35 -11.55
C ASP A 655 -16.68 10.53 -11.49
N GLY A 656 -16.92 11.10 -10.30
CA GLY A 656 -17.64 12.37 -10.11
C GLY A 656 -19.17 12.27 -10.18
N ALA A 657 -19.82 11.45 -9.36
CA ALA A 657 -21.28 11.53 -9.19
C ALA A 657 -21.77 11.07 -7.81
N GLY A 658 -22.35 11.99 -7.04
CA GLY A 658 -23.46 11.78 -6.08
C GLY A 658 -23.12 11.39 -4.66
N GLU A 659 -23.80 12.07 -3.80
CA GLU A 659 -23.80 12.01 -2.33
C GLU A 659 -24.04 10.62 -1.76
N ASP A 660 -23.44 10.39 -0.58
CA ASP A 660 -23.71 9.45 0.50
C ASP A 660 -23.14 8.02 0.45
N ASP A 661 -22.48 7.76 1.57
CA ASP A 661 -22.16 6.52 2.28
C ASP A 661 -20.98 5.64 1.83
N ASP A 662 -19.99 5.75 2.69
CA ASP A 662 -18.82 4.88 2.86
C ASP A 662 -19.19 3.44 3.19
N ALA A 663 -18.50 2.48 2.54
CA ALA A 663 -18.65 1.10 2.93
C ALA A 663 -17.33 0.33 3.08
N SER A 664 -16.84 0.29 4.30
CA SER A 664 -15.86 -0.70 4.73
C SER A 664 -16.50 -2.11 4.75
N SER A 665 -15.69 -3.16 4.86
CA SER A 665 -16.23 -4.52 5.09
C SER A 665 -17.11 -4.57 6.33
N THR A 666 -16.83 -3.73 7.32
CA THR A 666 -17.61 -3.56 8.55
C THR A 666 -18.98 -2.94 8.25
N ASP A 667 -19.08 -2.06 7.25
CA ASP A 667 -20.35 -1.41 6.90
C ASP A 667 -21.27 -2.36 6.13
N VAL A 668 -20.74 -3.20 5.22
CA VAL A 668 -21.57 -4.24 4.57
C VAL A 668 -22.10 -5.23 5.62
N GLN A 669 -21.26 -5.60 6.60
CA GLN A 669 -21.67 -6.45 7.70
C GLN A 669 -22.73 -5.78 8.58
N LEU A 670 -22.55 -4.50 8.88
CA LEU A 670 -23.48 -3.68 9.65
C LEU A 670 -24.82 -3.58 8.91
N GLU A 671 -24.81 -3.18 7.66
CA GLU A 671 -26.03 -3.03 6.86
C GLU A 671 -26.77 -4.38 6.63
N ALA A 672 -26.04 -5.49 6.49
CA ALA A 672 -26.65 -6.82 6.42
C ALA A 672 -27.40 -7.16 7.72
N LEU A 673 -26.85 -6.81 8.89
CA LEU A 673 -27.52 -6.99 10.18
C LEU A 673 -28.69 -6.00 10.36
N VAL A 674 -28.56 -4.76 9.90
CA VAL A 674 -29.65 -3.77 9.91
C VAL A 674 -30.80 -4.24 9.03
N SER A 675 -30.53 -4.74 7.82
CA SER A 675 -31.54 -5.31 6.93
C SER A 675 -32.26 -6.49 7.57
N LEU A 676 -31.50 -7.40 8.20
CA LEU A 676 -32.07 -8.55 8.91
C LEU A 676 -32.98 -8.11 10.07
N LEU A 677 -32.57 -7.11 10.85
CA LEU A 677 -33.34 -6.55 11.95
C LEU A 677 -34.62 -5.86 11.46
N THR A 678 -34.51 -5.01 10.44
CA THR A 678 -35.66 -4.24 9.92
C THR A 678 -36.71 -5.15 9.30
N GLU A 679 -36.30 -6.18 8.56
CA GLU A 679 -37.22 -7.19 8.01
C GLU A 679 -37.91 -8.00 9.12
N ALA A 680 -37.15 -8.39 10.17
CA ALA A 680 -37.75 -9.11 11.29
C ALA A 680 -38.79 -8.25 12.04
N LEU A 681 -38.51 -6.95 12.24
CA LEU A 681 -39.45 -6.02 12.85
C LEU A 681 -40.69 -5.79 11.97
N ALA A 682 -40.52 -5.69 10.64
CA ALA A 682 -41.66 -5.57 9.71
C ALA A 682 -42.54 -6.82 9.71
N ALA A 683 -41.93 -8.02 9.67
CA ALA A 683 -42.65 -9.29 9.72
C ALA A 683 -43.44 -9.49 11.04
N GLU A 684 -42.95 -8.95 12.16
CA GLU A 684 -43.74 -8.96 13.41
C GLU A 684 -44.86 -7.91 13.40
N GLY A 685 -44.63 -6.74 12.81
CA GLY A 685 -45.69 -5.73 12.62
C GLY A 685 -46.89 -6.27 11.79
N ASP A 686 -46.57 -6.97 10.70
CA ASP A 686 -47.62 -7.57 9.85
C ASP A 686 -48.40 -8.69 10.57
N ARG A 687 -47.73 -9.49 11.41
CA ARG A 687 -48.39 -10.51 12.25
C ARG A 687 -49.30 -9.89 13.31
N ALA A 688 -48.89 -8.75 13.88
CA ALA A 688 -49.66 -8.02 14.89
C ALA A 688 -50.89 -7.30 14.25
N ALA A 689 -50.78 -6.86 13.00
CA ALA A 689 -51.86 -6.19 12.25
C ALA A 689 -52.88 -7.19 11.61
N GLY A 690 -52.47 -8.45 11.40
CA GLY A 690 -53.28 -9.51 10.79
C GLY A 690 -53.98 -10.47 11.76
N GLY A 691 -53.73 -10.35 13.10
CA GLY A 691 -54.37 -11.11 14.17
C GLY A 691 -55.36 -10.24 14.95
#